data_e40eb5aae15de38bb5062faf8363ec3c
#
_entry.id   e40eb5aae15de38bb5062faf8363ec3c
#
_cell.length_a   1.000
_cell.length_b   1.000
_cell.length_c   1.000
_cell.angle_alpha   90.00
_cell.angle_beta   90.00
_cell.angle_gamma   90.00
#
_symmetry.space_group_name_H-M   'P 1'
#
loop_
_entity.id
_entity.type
_entity.pdbx_description
1 polymer ?
#
loop_
_entity_poly.entity_id
_entity_poly.type
_entity_poly.pdbx_seq_one_letter_code
_entity_poly.pdbx_strand_id
1 'polypeptide(L)'
;LDYTYLGNWKSRAGNANIEPELLTAWLRRRGVDEALITRALHQLDKAAGDSSKSLYDRNRAVYELLRYGVKVKPDVGENTVTVWLLDWASPLENDFALAEEVAVKAADPKAYDKRPDAVIYVNGIALGVLEFKRSTVSVSEGIRQNLDNQKASFIQPFFSTLQFVMAGNDTEGLRYGTIETPEKYYLRWKEEAATGEAPAWAAADNPLDRELMQLCAKARFLELIHDFVVFDAGIKKLCRHNQYFGVRAAQARIRRREGGILWHTQGSGKSLTMVWLTKWIREHCADARVLIITDRSELDEQIEKVFKGVSEDIHRTKSGADLVARLNDTTPWLLCSLIHKFGGKDEGDIEGYLDELKRALPADFRARGDLYVFVDECHRTQSGELHRAMKTILPSAMFIGFTGTPLLKDDKARSIEVFGSYIHTYKFDEAVKDGVVLDLRYEARDIDQYVSNPKKVDEWFAAKTAGLNDLAKAQLKQRWGTLQTVLSSQDRLEKIVEDILFDMATKPRLMDGRGNAMLVSSSIYQACKFFELFAKTELAGKCAIVTSYQPSPADIKGESSAEGLTERLRQYEIYRRMLADWFLEPEETAMCKVEKFETEVKKKFIDEPGQMKLLIVVDKLLTGFDAPSATYLYIDKQMRDHGLFQAICRVNRLD
;
A
#
# COMPACT_ATOMS: atom_id res chain seq x y z
N LEU A 1 -32.27 -10.10 3.96
CA LEU A 1 -31.08 -10.88 4.35
C LEU A 1 -31.40 -12.27 4.88
N ASP A 2 -32.68 -12.53 5.26
CA ASP A 2 -33.19 -13.80 5.80
C ASP A 2 -32.38 -14.36 6.97
N TYR A 3 -31.93 -13.48 7.87
CA TYR A 3 -31.30 -13.85 9.13
C TYR A 3 -32.40 -14.23 10.14
N THR A 4 -32.15 -15.26 10.94
CA THR A 4 -33.03 -15.61 12.05
C THR A 4 -32.98 -14.53 13.12
N TYR A 5 -34.13 -13.95 13.46
CA TYR A 5 -34.21 -12.97 14.53
C TYR A 5 -34.25 -13.65 15.89
N LEU A 6 -33.26 -13.41 16.73
CA LEU A 6 -33.13 -13.99 18.07
C LEU A 6 -33.87 -13.18 19.15
N GLY A 7 -34.37 -12.00 18.80
CA GLY A 7 -35.08 -11.13 19.71
C GLY A 7 -34.24 -9.99 20.30
N ASN A 8 -34.85 -9.22 21.17
CA ASN A 8 -34.22 -8.14 21.90
C ASN A 8 -33.58 -8.70 23.19
N TRP A 9 -32.26 -8.55 23.31
CA TRP A 9 -31.46 -9.14 24.40
C TRP A 9 -31.11 -8.13 25.49
N LYS A 10 -31.85 -7.04 25.62
CA LYS A 10 -31.61 -6.02 26.61
C LYS A 10 -31.70 -6.51 28.06
N SER A 11 -32.65 -7.41 28.34
CA SER A 11 -32.86 -7.98 29.67
C SER A 11 -32.42 -9.45 29.78
N ARG A 12 -31.90 -10.04 28.72
CA ARG A 12 -31.38 -11.41 28.73
C ARG A 12 -30.07 -11.46 29.51
N ALA A 13 -29.99 -12.36 30.49
CA ALA A 13 -28.77 -12.59 31.24
C ALA A 13 -27.79 -13.48 30.45
N GLY A 14 -26.50 -13.25 30.60
CA GLY A 14 -25.47 -14.12 30.06
C GLY A 14 -25.21 -13.98 28.56
N ASN A 15 -25.53 -12.81 27.99
CA ASN A 15 -25.19 -12.52 26.59
C ASN A 15 -23.66 -12.59 26.38
N ALA A 16 -23.24 -13.33 25.37
CA ALA A 16 -21.84 -13.58 25.10
C ALA A 16 -21.52 -13.48 23.60
N ASN A 17 -20.26 -13.37 23.27
CA ASN A 17 -19.79 -13.44 21.88
C ASN A 17 -19.76 -14.89 21.34
N ILE A 18 -19.87 -15.87 22.20
CA ILE A 18 -20.06 -17.29 21.85
C ILE A 18 -21.29 -17.74 22.62
N GLU A 19 -22.30 -18.23 21.89
CA GLU A 19 -23.53 -18.81 22.40
C GLU A 19 -23.43 -20.33 22.29
N PRO A 20 -22.99 -21.04 23.37
CA PRO A 20 -22.62 -22.45 23.31
C PRO A 20 -23.77 -23.36 22.86
N GLU A 21 -25.00 -23.03 23.26
CA GLU A 21 -26.18 -23.81 22.91
C GLU A 21 -26.46 -23.78 21.39
N LEU A 22 -26.34 -22.59 20.77
CA LEU A 22 -26.54 -22.44 19.32
C LEU A 22 -25.45 -23.16 18.54
N LEU A 23 -24.19 -23.00 18.95
CA LEU A 23 -23.07 -23.64 18.28
C LEU A 23 -23.12 -25.17 18.44
N THR A 24 -23.45 -25.66 19.63
CA THR A 24 -23.62 -27.10 19.87
C THR A 24 -24.76 -27.67 19.02
N ALA A 25 -25.90 -27.00 18.94
CA ALA A 25 -27.02 -27.44 18.12
C ALA A 25 -26.66 -27.53 16.62
N TRP A 26 -25.91 -26.56 16.10
CA TRP A 26 -25.43 -26.58 14.72
C TRP A 26 -24.43 -27.72 14.47
N LEU A 27 -23.43 -27.89 15.34
CA LEU A 27 -22.42 -28.96 15.24
C LEU A 27 -23.05 -30.36 15.30
N ARG A 28 -24.05 -30.57 16.18
CA ARG A 28 -24.84 -31.82 16.23
C ARG A 28 -25.54 -32.11 14.92
N ARG A 29 -26.17 -31.10 14.30
CA ARG A 29 -26.81 -31.29 12.98
C ARG A 29 -25.81 -31.67 11.88
N ARG A 30 -24.54 -31.25 12.04
CA ARG A 30 -23.43 -31.62 11.15
C ARG A 30 -22.82 -32.99 11.47
N GLY A 31 -23.35 -33.72 12.49
CA GLY A 31 -22.90 -35.06 12.86
C GLY A 31 -21.60 -35.09 13.66
N VAL A 32 -21.25 -34.00 14.34
CA VAL A 32 -20.06 -33.95 15.21
C VAL A 32 -20.37 -34.56 16.57
N ASP A 33 -19.52 -35.46 17.06
CA ASP A 33 -19.68 -36.13 18.37
C ASP A 33 -19.57 -35.15 19.54
N GLU A 34 -20.32 -35.41 20.62
CA GLU A 34 -20.38 -34.56 21.82
C GLU A 34 -19.01 -34.31 22.46
N ALA A 35 -18.15 -35.33 22.50
CA ALA A 35 -16.80 -35.19 23.04
C ALA A 35 -15.94 -34.22 22.21
N LEU A 36 -16.09 -34.25 20.87
CA LEU A 36 -15.42 -33.33 19.95
C LEU A 36 -15.98 -31.93 20.08
N ILE A 37 -17.31 -31.77 20.20
CA ILE A 37 -17.99 -30.50 20.42
C ILE A 37 -17.46 -29.82 21.70
N THR A 38 -17.46 -30.53 22.81
CA THR A 38 -17.00 -30.03 24.10
C THR A 38 -15.56 -29.52 24.03
N ARG A 39 -14.66 -30.29 23.40
CA ARG A 39 -13.26 -29.91 23.26
C ARG A 39 -13.07 -28.73 22.29
N ALA A 40 -13.84 -28.68 21.21
CA ALA A 40 -13.77 -27.57 20.26
C ALA A 40 -14.26 -26.27 20.90
N LEU A 41 -15.38 -26.30 21.63
CA LEU A 41 -15.87 -25.16 22.42
C LEU A 41 -14.84 -24.69 23.43
N HIS A 42 -14.24 -25.61 24.17
CA HIS A 42 -13.22 -25.28 25.17
C HIS A 42 -12.01 -24.55 24.51
N GLN A 43 -11.55 -25.01 23.35
CA GLN A 43 -10.44 -24.36 22.66
C GLN A 43 -10.84 -22.96 22.13
N LEU A 44 -12.07 -22.82 21.63
CA LEU A 44 -12.59 -21.53 21.17
C LEU A 44 -12.71 -20.54 22.33
N ASP A 45 -13.31 -20.96 23.44
CA ASP A 45 -13.45 -20.14 24.66
C ASP A 45 -12.08 -19.74 25.22
N LYS A 46 -11.13 -20.67 25.26
CA LYS A 46 -9.75 -20.39 25.68
C LYS A 46 -9.08 -19.35 24.79
N ALA A 47 -9.24 -19.44 23.47
CA ALA A 47 -8.67 -18.48 22.53
C ALA A 47 -9.31 -17.08 22.67
N ALA A 48 -10.63 -17.04 22.81
CA ALA A 48 -11.40 -15.81 22.95
C ALA A 48 -11.21 -15.12 24.32
N GLY A 49 -11.07 -15.92 25.39
CA GLY A 49 -11.01 -15.46 26.77
C GLY A 49 -9.61 -15.23 27.35
N ASP A 50 -8.53 -15.43 26.60
CA ASP A 50 -7.14 -15.32 27.09
C ASP A 50 -6.79 -13.87 27.47
N SER A 51 -6.99 -13.52 28.73
CA SER A 51 -6.76 -12.17 29.25
C SER A 51 -5.28 -11.74 29.26
N SER A 52 -4.34 -12.68 29.07
CA SER A 52 -2.91 -12.39 28.99
C SER A 52 -2.50 -11.80 27.62
N LYS A 53 -3.40 -11.87 26.62
CA LYS A 53 -3.16 -11.43 25.25
C LYS A 53 -3.88 -10.13 24.94
N SER A 54 -3.34 -9.38 23.97
CA SER A 54 -4.00 -8.22 23.38
C SER A 54 -5.32 -8.61 22.69
N LEU A 55 -6.21 -7.64 22.43
CA LEU A 55 -7.41 -7.91 21.64
C LEU A 55 -7.05 -8.44 20.25
N TYR A 56 -6.03 -7.85 19.63
CA TYR A 56 -5.49 -8.30 18.34
C TYR A 56 -5.09 -9.78 18.35
N ASP A 57 -4.31 -10.22 19.36
CA ASP A 57 -3.82 -11.58 19.43
C ASP A 57 -4.93 -12.59 19.73
N ARG A 58 -5.89 -12.23 20.59
CA ARG A 58 -7.08 -13.05 20.85
C ARG A 58 -7.93 -13.21 19.60
N ASN A 59 -8.23 -12.11 18.93
CA ASN A 59 -9.04 -12.12 17.71
C ASN A 59 -8.34 -12.89 16.59
N ARG A 60 -7.01 -12.79 16.47
CA ARG A 60 -6.22 -13.59 15.54
C ARG A 60 -6.31 -15.09 15.85
N ALA A 61 -6.14 -15.47 17.11
CA ALA A 61 -6.24 -16.86 17.52
C ALA A 61 -7.65 -17.44 17.23
N VAL A 62 -8.71 -16.67 17.53
CA VAL A 62 -10.08 -17.05 17.18
C VAL A 62 -10.25 -17.16 15.67
N TYR A 63 -9.76 -16.18 14.90
CA TYR A 63 -9.84 -16.21 13.44
C TYR A 63 -9.17 -17.44 12.84
N GLU A 64 -8.02 -17.85 13.37
CA GLU A 64 -7.34 -19.09 12.95
C GLU A 64 -8.19 -20.34 13.20
N LEU A 65 -8.91 -20.40 14.33
CA LEU A 65 -9.86 -21.50 14.60
C LEU A 65 -11.09 -21.46 13.68
N LEU A 66 -11.59 -20.27 13.38
CA LEU A 66 -12.70 -20.12 12.41
C LEU A 66 -12.25 -20.54 11.01
N ARG A 67 -11.09 -20.08 10.58
CA ARG A 67 -10.57 -20.20 9.22
C ARG A 67 -10.11 -21.61 8.87
N TYR A 68 -9.43 -22.27 9.82
CA TYR A 68 -8.79 -23.57 9.61
C TYR A 68 -9.40 -24.71 10.42
N GLY A 69 -10.46 -24.42 11.16
CA GLY A 69 -11.12 -25.38 12.05
C GLY A 69 -10.32 -25.65 13.33
N VAL A 70 -11.01 -26.23 14.30
CA VAL A 70 -10.45 -26.62 15.59
C VAL A 70 -9.88 -28.03 15.47
N LYS A 71 -8.58 -28.19 15.70
CA LYS A 71 -7.92 -29.49 15.70
C LYS A 71 -8.06 -30.16 17.05
N VAL A 72 -8.80 -31.25 17.11
CA VAL A 72 -9.12 -32.00 18.33
C VAL A 72 -8.64 -33.44 18.19
N LYS A 73 -8.05 -33.99 19.27
CA LYS A 73 -7.81 -35.43 19.37
C LYS A 73 -8.99 -36.08 20.09
N PRO A 74 -9.69 -37.03 19.46
CA PRO A 74 -10.84 -37.68 20.07
C PRO A 74 -10.44 -38.46 21.35
N ASP A 75 -9.32 -39.22 21.32
CA ASP A 75 -8.78 -39.91 22.46
C ASP A 75 -7.25 -40.08 22.39
N VAL A 76 -6.64 -40.60 23.45
CA VAL A 76 -5.20 -40.85 23.52
C VAL A 76 -4.83 -41.93 22.49
N GLY A 77 -3.96 -41.59 21.55
CA GLY A 77 -3.51 -42.47 20.48
C GLY A 77 -4.31 -42.38 19.16
N GLU A 78 -5.42 -41.62 19.12
CA GLU A 78 -6.18 -41.37 17.90
C GLU A 78 -5.62 -40.23 17.06
N ASN A 79 -5.98 -40.22 15.79
CA ASN A 79 -5.61 -39.15 14.85
C ASN A 79 -6.36 -37.87 15.18
N THR A 80 -5.72 -36.73 14.91
CA THR A 80 -6.35 -35.41 15.06
C THR A 80 -7.48 -35.24 14.03
N VAL A 81 -8.66 -34.85 14.50
CA VAL A 81 -9.84 -34.53 13.68
C VAL A 81 -10.01 -33.01 13.67
N THR A 82 -10.42 -32.45 12.55
CA THR A 82 -10.74 -31.03 12.43
C THR A 82 -12.24 -30.83 12.61
N VAL A 83 -12.63 -30.08 13.64
CA VAL A 83 -14.01 -29.63 13.85
C VAL A 83 -14.16 -28.25 13.21
N TRP A 84 -14.97 -28.18 12.17
CA TRP A 84 -15.28 -26.93 11.48
C TRP A 84 -16.37 -26.17 12.22
N LEU A 85 -16.10 -24.93 12.61
CA LEU A 85 -17.04 -24.03 13.29
C LEU A 85 -17.94 -23.30 12.29
N LEU A 86 -17.50 -23.21 11.03
CA LEU A 86 -18.20 -22.61 9.91
C LEU A 86 -18.09 -23.52 8.68
N ASP A 87 -19.15 -23.63 7.91
CA ASP A 87 -19.11 -24.29 6.60
C ASP A 87 -18.76 -23.28 5.52
N TRP A 88 -17.50 -23.28 5.11
CA TRP A 88 -16.98 -22.39 4.07
C TRP A 88 -17.34 -22.86 2.66
N ALA A 89 -17.51 -24.17 2.47
CA ALA A 89 -17.82 -24.76 1.16
C ALA A 89 -19.28 -24.51 0.76
N SER A 90 -20.18 -24.54 1.76
CA SER A 90 -21.61 -24.30 1.57
C SER A 90 -22.08 -23.18 2.52
N PRO A 91 -21.78 -21.91 2.21
CA PRO A 91 -22.03 -20.80 3.13
C PRO A 91 -23.47 -20.70 3.65
N LEU A 92 -24.45 -21.11 2.84
CA LEU A 92 -25.88 -21.05 3.19
C LEU A 92 -26.33 -22.13 4.19
N GLU A 93 -25.49 -23.15 4.44
CA GLU A 93 -25.73 -24.19 5.44
C GLU A 93 -25.38 -23.74 6.87
N ASN A 94 -24.85 -22.52 7.02
CA ASN A 94 -24.62 -21.91 8.33
C ASN A 94 -25.90 -21.24 8.85
N ASP A 95 -26.06 -21.22 10.17
CA ASP A 95 -27.15 -20.52 10.85
C ASP A 95 -26.79 -19.05 11.04
N PHE A 96 -27.35 -18.19 10.22
CA PHE A 96 -27.22 -16.75 10.36
C PHE A 96 -28.33 -16.20 11.24
N ALA A 97 -27.96 -15.45 12.26
CA ALA A 97 -28.90 -14.88 13.21
C ALA A 97 -28.55 -13.45 13.60
N LEU A 98 -29.55 -12.70 14.04
CA LEU A 98 -29.43 -11.31 14.50
C LEU A 98 -30.09 -11.18 15.87
N ALA A 99 -29.34 -10.60 16.84
CA ALA A 99 -29.87 -10.18 18.12
C ALA A 99 -29.79 -8.66 18.24
N GLU A 100 -30.82 -8.03 18.82
CA GLU A 100 -30.88 -6.59 19.06
C GLU A 100 -30.62 -6.24 20.54
N GLU A 101 -30.12 -5.02 20.77
CA GLU A 101 -29.93 -4.47 22.11
C GLU A 101 -29.17 -5.42 23.05
N VAL A 102 -28.07 -5.97 22.59
CA VAL A 102 -27.32 -7.02 23.29
C VAL A 102 -26.58 -6.45 24.49
N ALA A 103 -27.17 -6.59 25.68
CA ALA A 103 -26.56 -6.10 26.93
C ALA A 103 -25.40 -6.99 27.36
N VAL A 104 -24.18 -6.44 27.38
CA VAL A 104 -22.94 -7.13 27.75
C VAL A 104 -22.34 -6.43 28.98
N LYS A 105 -21.97 -7.23 29.99
CA LYS A 105 -21.35 -6.71 31.21
C LYS A 105 -19.96 -6.17 30.95
N ALA A 106 -19.66 -5.04 31.58
CA ALA A 106 -18.32 -4.46 31.54
C ALA A 106 -17.30 -5.35 32.23
N ALA A 107 -16.07 -5.36 31.73
CA ALA A 107 -14.96 -6.10 32.33
C ALA A 107 -14.54 -5.49 33.69
N ASP A 108 -14.59 -4.17 33.82
CA ASP A 108 -14.43 -3.48 35.10
C ASP A 108 -15.79 -3.36 35.80
N PRO A 109 -15.96 -3.94 37.01
CA PRO A 109 -17.22 -3.83 37.77
C PRO A 109 -17.65 -2.40 38.11
N LYS A 110 -16.74 -1.43 38.01
CA LYS A 110 -17.02 -0.01 38.22
C LYS A 110 -17.50 0.72 36.96
N ALA A 111 -17.30 0.12 35.80
CA ALA A 111 -17.78 0.65 34.54
C ALA A 111 -19.25 0.24 34.31
N TYR A 112 -19.95 0.99 33.49
CA TYR A 112 -21.30 0.62 33.09
C TYR A 112 -21.32 -0.34 31.94
N ASP A 113 -22.31 -1.23 31.94
CA ASP A 113 -22.50 -2.21 30.89
C ASP A 113 -22.71 -1.54 29.53
N LYS A 114 -22.27 -2.18 28.47
CA LYS A 114 -22.45 -1.73 27.11
C LYS A 114 -23.52 -2.56 26.40
N ARG A 115 -24.14 -1.93 25.42
CA ARG A 115 -25.27 -2.54 24.72
C ARG A 115 -25.19 -2.20 23.23
N PRO A 116 -24.47 -3.01 22.45
CA PRO A 116 -24.52 -2.93 21.00
C PRO A 116 -25.94 -2.99 20.44
N ASP A 117 -26.27 -2.14 19.48
CA ASP A 117 -27.61 -2.05 18.91
C ASP A 117 -28.01 -3.35 18.19
N ALA A 118 -27.08 -3.95 17.43
CA ALA A 118 -27.31 -5.25 16.78
C ALA A 118 -26.02 -6.07 16.70
N VAL A 119 -26.17 -7.39 16.83
CA VAL A 119 -25.04 -8.36 16.71
C VAL A 119 -25.43 -9.47 15.75
N ILE A 120 -24.54 -9.72 14.79
CA ILE A 120 -24.66 -10.82 13.83
C ILE A 120 -23.96 -12.04 14.40
N TYR A 121 -24.71 -13.10 14.58
CA TYR A 121 -24.22 -14.42 14.97
C TYR A 121 -24.24 -15.36 13.75
N VAL A 122 -23.20 -16.15 13.60
CA VAL A 122 -23.17 -17.27 12.67
C VAL A 122 -22.84 -18.53 13.47
N ASN A 123 -23.72 -19.52 13.42
CA ASN A 123 -23.63 -20.74 14.22
C ASN A 123 -23.48 -20.46 15.73
N GLY A 124 -24.03 -19.36 16.23
CA GLY A 124 -23.89 -18.93 17.63
C GLY A 124 -22.59 -18.21 17.97
N ILE A 125 -21.74 -17.89 16.99
CA ILE A 125 -20.52 -17.08 17.18
C ILE A 125 -20.78 -15.67 16.68
N ALA A 126 -20.57 -14.66 17.51
CA ALA A 126 -20.71 -13.25 17.11
C ALA A 126 -19.58 -12.87 16.16
N LEU A 127 -19.90 -12.58 14.91
CA LEU A 127 -18.95 -12.23 13.86
C LEU A 127 -19.07 -10.76 13.41
N GLY A 128 -20.20 -10.10 13.67
CA GLY A 128 -20.42 -8.71 13.31
C GLY A 128 -21.17 -7.94 14.40
N VAL A 129 -20.83 -6.68 14.58
CA VAL A 129 -21.53 -5.74 15.45
C VAL A 129 -21.89 -4.49 14.69
N LEU A 130 -23.08 -3.93 14.96
CA LEU A 130 -23.61 -2.73 14.31
C LEU A 130 -24.09 -1.75 15.38
N GLU A 131 -23.71 -0.48 15.20
CA GLU A 131 -24.23 0.67 15.95
C GLU A 131 -25.03 1.56 15.00
N PHE A 132 -26.29 1.78 15.30
CA PHE A 132 -27.18 2.59 14.49
C PHE A 132 -27.31 4.00 15.06
N LYS A 133 -27.32 4.99 14.21
CA LYS A 133 -27.55 6.38 14.58
C LYS A 133 -28.76 6.94 13.85
N ARG A 134 -29.44 7.89 14.48
CA ARG A 134 -30.52 8.62 13.81
C ARG A 134 -29.96 9.38 12.63
N SER A 135 -30.75 9.61 11.60
CA SER A 135 -30.37 10.31 10.37
C SER A 135 -29.79 11.73 10.59
N THR A 136 -30.06 12.33 11.74
CA THR A 136 -29.53 13.65 12.15
C THR A 136 -28.22 13.60 12.93
N VAL A 137 -27.72 12.40 13.23
CA VAL A 137 -26.48 12.16 13.99
C VAL A 137 -25.46 11.52 13.07
N SER A 138 -24.24 12.04 13.01
CA SER A 138 -23.21 11.47 12.15
C SER A 138 -22.88 10.03 12.51
N VAL A 139 -22.63 9.21 11.50
CA VAL A 139 -22.16 7.82 11.65
C VAL A 139 -20.86 7.74 12.45
N SER A 140 -20.04 8.79 12.44
CA SER A 140 -18.82 8.91 13.25
C SER A 140 -19.08 8.70 14.74
N GLU A 141 -20.24 9.09 15.26
CA GLU A 141 -20.59 8.84 16.67
C GLU A 141 -20.80 7.35 16.96
N GLY A 142 -21.37 6.59 16.01
CA GLY A 142 -21.47 5.14 16.11
C GLY A 142 -20.11 4.45 16.06
N ILE A 143 -19.21 4.94 15.20
CA ILE A 143 -17.83 4.45 15.12
C ILE A 143 -17.10 4.69 16.46
N ARG A 144 -17.21 5.90 17.03
CA ARG A 144 -16.58 6.23 18.32
C ARG A 144 -17.16 5.41 19.46
N GLN A 145 -18.46 5.13 19.44
CA GLN A 145 -19.11 4.24 20.40
C GLN A 145 -18.53 2.82 20.31
N ASN A 146 -18.37 2.28 19.11
CA ASN A 146 -17.71 0.99 18.90
C ASN A 146 -16.27 0.97 19.39
N LEU A 147 -15.50 2.04 19.16
CA LEU A 147 -14.13 2.17 19.67
C LEU A 147 -14.08 2.26 21.18
N ASP A 148 -15.05 2.96 21.79
CA ASP A 148 -15.17 3.02 23.24
C ASP A 148 -15.52 1.66 23.84
N ASN A 149 -16.43 0.90 23.21
CA ASN A 149 -16.81 -0.44 23.64
C ASN A 149 -15.60 -1.41 23.67
N GLN A 150 -14.60 -1.20 22.83
CA GLN A 150 -13.38 -2.03 22.76
C GLN A 150 -12.33 -1.70 23.83
N LYS A 151 -12.53 -0.70 24.68
CA LYS A 151 -11.60 -0.41 25.78
C LYS A 151 -11.60 -1.54 26.82
N ALA A 152 -10.44 -1.77 27.43
CA ALA A 152 -10.26 -2.84 28.40
C ALA A 152 -11.20 -2.77 29.61
N SER A 153 -11.65 -1.55 30.00
CA SER A 153 -12.62 -1.34 31.07
C SER A 153 -14.06 -1.71 30.70
N PHE A 154 -14.38 -1.80 29.42
CA PHE A 154 -15.73 -2.09 28.93
C PHE A 154 -15.89 -3.53 28.44
N ILE A 155 -16.36 -3.71 27.23
CA ILE A 155 -16.69 -5.04 26.69
C ILE A 155 -15.65 -5.57 25.68
N GLN A 156 -14.38 -5.20 25.86
CA GLN A 156 -13.29 -5.64 24.97
C GLN A 156 -13.28 -7.17 24.72
N PRO A 157 -13.50 -8.06 25.73
CA PRO A 157 -13.55 -9.50 25.50
C PRO A 157 -14.59 -9.94 24.47
N PHE A 158 -15.73 -9.23 24.40
CA PHE A 158 -16.77 -9.50 23.42
C PHE A 158 -16.29 -9.35 21.97
N PHE A 159 -15.32 -8.46 21.73
CA PHE A 159 -14.73 -8.21 20.41
C PHE A 159 -13.72 -9.28 19.97
N SER A 160 -13.37 -10.23 20.80
CA SER A 160 -12.40 -11.26 20.44
C SER A 160 -12.84 -12.18 19.30
N THR A 161 -14.15 -12.33 19.06
CA THR A 161 -14.70 -13.13 17.95
C THR A 161 -15.09 -12.28 16.74
N LEU A 162 -15.31 -10.96 16.93
CA LEU A 162 -15.85 -10.08 15.90
C LEU A 162 -14.89 -9.91 14.73
N GLN A 163 -15.41 -10.10 13.54
CA GLN A 163 -14.68 -9.91 12.31
C GLN A 163 -15.05 -8.56 11.66
N PHE A 164 -16.30 -8.14 11.82
CA PHE A 164 -16.82 -6.85 11.37
C PHE A 164 -17.27 -5.99 12.53
N VAL A 165 -16.88 -4.72 12.51
CA VAL A 165 -17.35 -3.66 13.41
C VAL A 165 -17.94 -2.56 12.54
N MET A 166 -19.25 -2.32 12.65
CA MET A 166 -19.99 -1.51 11.71
C MET A 166 -20.79 -0.41 12.43
N ALA A 167 -21.01 0.70 11.74
CA ALA A 167 -21.88 1.77 12.18
C ALA A 167 -22.60 2.36 10.98
N GLY A 168 -23.85 2.83 11.16
CA GLY A 168 -24.60 3.38 10.05
C GLY A 168 -25.80 4.22 10.44
N ASN A 169 -26.28 4.99 9.46
CA ASN A 169 -27.56 5.68 9.49
C ASN A 169 -28.17 5.77 8.07
N ASP A 170 -29.44 6.14 7.98
CA ASP A 170 -30.19 6.18 6.72
C ASP A 170 -29.62 7.20 5.70
N THR A 171 -28.95 8.24 6.17
CA THR A 171 -28.44 9.34 5.34
C THR A 171 -27.02 9.12 4.83
N GLU A 172 -26.10 8.70 5.71
CA GLU A 172 -24.68 8.53 5.41
C GLU A 172 -24.34 7.09 4.96
N GLY A 173 -25.28 6.14 5.15
CA GLY A 173 -25.10 4.73 4.85
C GLY A 173 -24.28 4.00 5.90
N LEU A 174 -23.66 2.87 5.49
CA LEU A 174 -22.89 1.98 6.35
C LEU A 174 -21.39 2.31 6.28
N ARG A 175 -20.75 2.27 7.45
CA ARG A 175 -19.30 2.23 7.58
C ARG A 175 -18.90 0.93 8.24
N TYR A 176 -17.85 0.30 7.74
CA TYR A 176 -17.34 -0.95 8.29
C TYR A 176 -15.83 -0.90 8.51
N GLY A 177 -15.44 -1.57 9.53
CA GLY A 177 -14.06 -1.82 9.90
C GLY A 177 -13.96 -3.14 10.64
N THR A 178 -12.92 -3.31 11.39
CA THR A 178 -12.72 -4.46 12.27
C THR A 178 -12.26 -3.98 13.65
N ILE A 179 -11.81 -4.87 14.49
CA ILE A 179 -11.30 -4.50 15.80
C ILE A 179 -10.22 -3.41 15.70
N GLU A 180 -10.24 -2.48 16.63
CA GLU A 180 -9.23 -1.41 16.79
C GLU A 180 -8.98 -0.56 15.52
N THR A 181 -9.87 -0.62 14.52
CA THR A 181 -9.78 0.24 13.33
C THR A 181 -10.03 1.70 13.72
N PRO A 182 -9.06 2.62 13.55
CA PRO A 182 -9.28 4.04 13.80
C PRO A 182 -10.42 4.62 12.94
N GLU A 183 -11.15 5.60 13.47
CA GLU A 183 -12.32 6.22 12.81
C GLU A 183 -12.07 6.57 11.34
N LYS A 184 -10.94 7.21 11.04
CA LYS A 184 -10.56 7.65 9.69
C LYS A 184 -10.32 6.52 8.68
N TYR A 185 -10.17 5.28 9.13
CA TYR A 185 -9.95 4.11 8.29
C TYR A 185 -11.17 3.20 8.17
N TYR A 186 -12.33 3.62 8.71
CA TYR A 186 -13.57 2.93 8.41
C TYR A 186 -13.92 3.04 6.94
N LEU A 187 -14.32 1.94 6.35
CA LEU A 187 -14.55 1.75 4.93
C LEU A 187 -16.02 1.93 4.59
N ARG A 188 -16.31 2.23 3.33
CA ARG A 188 -17.65 2.22 2.76
C ARG A 188 -17.72 1.13 1.71
N TRP A 189 -18.81 0.37 1.72
CA TRP A 189 -19.09 -0.57 0.64
C TRP A 189 -19.78 0.17 -0.50
N LYS A 190 -19.37 -0.15 -1.74
CA LYS A 190 -19.96 0.40 -2.95
C LYS A 190 -20.00 -0.69 -4.00
N GLU A 191 -21.19 -0.93 -4.53
CA GLU A 191 -21.42 -1.88 -5.59
C GLU A 191 -22.41 -1.31 -6.59
N GLU A 192 -22.08 -1.40 -7.86
CA GLU A 192 -22.96 -1.01 -8.95
C GLU A 192 -23.71 -2.25 -9.47
N ALA A 193 -24.98 -2.07 -9.81
CA ALA A 193 -25.75 -3.14 -10.40
C ALA A 193 -25.15 -3.53 -11.76
N ALA A 194 -24.91 -4.83 -11.96
CA ALA A 194 -24.51 -5.31 -13.26
C ALA A 194 -25.66 -5.07 -14.28
N THR A 195 -25.28 -4.94 -15.55
CA THR A 195 -26.26 -4.86 -16.65
C THR A 195 -27.08 -6.16 -16.69
N GLY A 196 -28.36 -6.06 -16.45
CA GLY A 196 -29.29 -7.21 -16.41
C GLY A 196 -30.43 -7.02 -15.43
N GLU A 197 -30.87 -8.10 -14.78
CA GLU A 197 -31.91 -8.06 -13.75
C GLU A 197 -31.42 -7.28 -12.52
N ALA A 198 -32.21 -6.29 -12.07
CA ALA A 198 -31.85 -5.47 -10.94
C ALA A 198 -31.78 -6.33 -9.65
N PRO A 199 -30.66 -6.34 -8.93
CA PRO A 199 -30.57 -7.08 -7.67
C PRO A 199 -31.51 -6.50 -6.61
N ALA A 200 -31.95 -7.34 -5.67
CA ALA A 200 -32.91 -6.95 -4.62
C ALA A 200 -32.50 -5.67 -3.85
N TRP A 201 -31.21 -5.47 -3.63
CA TRP A 201 -30.69 -4.28 -2.93
C TRP A 201 -30.84 -2.96 -3.74
N ALA A 202 -31.04 -3.05 -5.06
CA ALA A 202 -31.26 -1.87 -5.89
C ALA A 202 -32.60 -1.18 -5.61
N ALA A 203 -33.55 -1.88 -5.02
CA ALA A 203 -34.86 -1.37 -4.61
C ALA A 203 -34.87 -0.80 -3.19
N ALA A 204 -33.73 -0.79 -2.47
CA ALA A 204 -33.66 -0.27 -1.11
C ALA A 204 -33.86 1.26 -1.07
N ASP A 205 -34.71 1.73 -0.15
CA ASP A 205 -35.14 3.12 -0.07
C ASP A 205 -34.03 4.08 0.42
N ASN A 206 -33.06 3.57 1.17
CA ASN A 206 -32.00 4.38 1.76
C ASN A 206 -30.61 3.73 1.58
N PRO A 207 -29.52 4.50 1.73
CA PRO A 207 -28.16 3.98 1.61
C PRO A 207 -27.80 2.88 2.61
N LEU A 208 -28.29 2.95 3.86
CA LEU A 208 -27.97 1.99 4.91
C LEU A 208 -28.50 0.60 4.54
N ASP A 209 -29.77 0.49 4.19
CA ASP A 209 -30.39 -0.79 3.81
C ASP A 209 -29.69 -1.40 2.62
N ARG A 210 -29.39 -0.58 1.60
CA ARG A 210 -28.68 -1.01 0.40
C ARG A 210 -27.32 -1.60 0.73
N GLU A 211 -26.51 -0.85 1.50
CA GLU A 211 -25.15 -1.23 1.82
C GLU A 211 -25.12 -2.45 2.78
N LEU A 212 -26.10 -2.57 3.70
CA LEU A 212 -26.29 -3.76 4.53
C LEU A 212 -26.62 -4.99 3.68
N MET A 213 -27.57 -4.86 2.73
CA MET A 213 -27.93 -5.98 1.83
C MET A 213 -26.75 -6.40 0.96
N GLN A 214 -25.90 -5.47 0.56
CA GLN A 214 -24.69 -5.77 -0.22
C GLN A 214 -23.61 -6.44 0.62
N LEU A 215 -23.23 -5.84 1.76
CA LEU A 215 -22.10 -6.30 2.58
C LEU A 215 -22.43 -7.54 3.40
N CYS A 216 -23.64 -7.58 3.98
CA CYS A 216 -24.07 -8.64 4.89
C CYS A 216 -24.87 -9.76 4.21
N ALA A 217 -24.92 -9.84 2.86
CA ALA A 217 -25.44 -11.03 2.18
C ALA A 217 -24.67 -12.27 2.66
N LYS A 218 -25.38 -13.32 3.10
CA LYS A 218 -24.82 -14.48 3.82
C LYS A 218 -23.54 -15.03 3.22
N ALA A 219 -23.56 -15.36 1.93
CA ALA A 219 -22.38 -15.89 1.24
C ALA A 219 -21.23 -14.88 1.17
N ARG A 220 -21.52 -13.60 0.88
CA ARG A 220 -20.53 -12.55 0.82
C ARG A 220 -19.91 -12.24 2.19
N PHE A 221 -20.73 -12.19 3.23
CA PHE A 221 -20.25 -11.95 4.59
C PHE A 221 -19.20 -12.99 5.02
N LEU A 222 -19.47 -14.27 4.75
CA LEU A 222 -18.51 -15.34 5.00
C LEU A 222 -17.32 -15.30 4.06
N GLU A 223 -17.49 -15.01 2.78
CA GLU A 223 -16.39 -14.86 1.83
C GLU A 223 -15.42 -13.73 2.24
N LEU A 224 -15.96 -12.60 2.69
CA LEU A 224 -15.15 -11.51 3.19
C LEU A 224 -14.32 -11.90 4.42
N ILE A 225 -14.91 -12.67 5.35
CA ILE A 225 -14.21 -13.19 6.52
C ILE A 225 -13.16 -14.21 6.10
N HIS A 226 -13.48 -15.11 5.19
CA HIS A 226 -12.60 -16.19 4.77
C HIS A 226 -11.40 -15.68 3.96
N ASP A 227 -11.66 -14.89 2.90
CA ASP A 227 -10.66 -14.56 1.89
C ASP A 227 -10.05 -13.15 2.05
N PHE A 228 -10.73 -12.22 2.75
CA PHE A 228 -10.38 -10.81 2.73
C PHE A 228 -10.05 -10.19 4.09
N VAL A 229 -9.76 -11.01 5.08
CA VAL A 229 -9.18 -10.58 6.36
C VAL A 229 -7.68 -10.83 6.33
N VAL A 230 -6.90 -9.85 6.82
CA VAL A 230 -5.47 -10.02 7.06
C VAL A 230 -5.08 -9.40 8.42
N PHE A 231 -4.09 -10.01 9.04
CA PHE A 231 -3.43 -9.52 10.26
C PHE A 231 -2.05 -9.04 9.85
N ASP A 232 -1.88 -7.73 9.74
CA ASP A 232 -0.68 -7.08 9.18
C ASP A 232 0.05 -6.30 10.29
N ALA A 233 1.15 -6.87 10.78
CA ALA A 233 2.06 -6.25 11.75
C ALA A 233 1.35 -5.58 12.95
N GLY A 234 0.39 -6.27 13.56
CA GLY A 234 -0.35 -5.78 14.73
C GLY A 234 -1.66 -5.05 14.39
N ILE A 235 -1.99 -4.89 13.12
CA ILE A 235 -3.23 -4.26 12.67
C ILE A 235 -4.05 -5.27 11.86
N LYS A 236 -5.28 -5.50 12.28
CA LYS A 236 -6.23 -6.28 11.48
C LYS A 236 -6.85 -5.39 10.40
N LYS A 237 -6.96 -5.90 9.18
CA LYS A 237 -7.48 -5.16 8.02
C LYS A 237 -8.51 -5.97 7.26
N LEU A 238 -9.50 -5.26 6.73
CA LEU A 238 -10.49 -5.76 5.77
C LEU A 238 -10.24 -5.11 4.40
N CYS A 239 -10.74 -5.76 3.33
CA CYS A 239 -10.63 -5.20 2.00
C CYS A 239 -11.61 -4.05 1.77
N ARG A 240 -11.24 -3.14 0.87
CA ARG A 240 -12.15 -2.19 0.24
C ARG A 240 -12.93 -2.86 -0.89
N HIS A 241 -14.07 -2.29 -1.27
CA HIS A 241 -14.89 -2.80 -2.37
C HIS A 241 -14.09 -2.96 -3.68
N ASN A 242 -13.24 -1.99 -4.04
CA ASN A 242 -12.41 -2.07 -5.24
C ASN A 242 -11.41 -3.24 -5.20
N GLN A 243 -10.87 -3.55 -4.03
CA GLN A 243 -9.97 -4.69 -3.83
C GLN A 243 -10.74 -6.01 -3.94
N TYR A 244 -11.90 -6.09 -3.31
CA TYR A 244 -12.79 -7.26 -3.41
C TYR A 244 -13.15 -7.57 -4.88
N PHE A 245 -13.70 -6.58 -5.60
CA PHE A 245 -14.11 -6.80 -7.00
C PHE A 245 -12.91 -7.05 -7.91
N GLY A 246 -11.78 -6.37 -7.67
CA GLY A 246 -10.54 -6.61 -8.41
C GLY A 246 -10.02 -8.04 -8.23
N VAL A 247 -9.98 -8.55 -6.99
CA VAL A 247 -9.57 -9.94 -6.72
C VAL A 247 -10.56 -10.93 -7.33
N ARG A 248 -11.86 -10.72 -7.17
CA ARG A 248 -12.90 -11.59 -7.77
C ARG A 248 -12.81 -11.66 -9.30
N ALA A 249 -12.60 -10.50 -9.94
CA ALA A 249 -12.38 -10.46 -11.39
C ALA A 249 -11.10 -11.19 -11.80
N ALA A 250 -10.02 -11.05 -11.04
CA ALA A 250 -8.77 -11.76 -11.27
C ALA A 250 -8.92 -13.28 -11.08
N GLN A 251 -9.62 -13.71 -10.03
CA GLN A 251 -9.96 -15.13 -9.81
C GLN A 251 -10.69 -15.74 -11.02
N ALA A 252 -11.67 -14.99 -11.57
CA ALA A 252 -12.40 -15.44 -12.77
C ALA A 252 -11.48 -15.58 -14.00
N ARG A 253 -10.50 -14.68 -14.18
CA ARG A 253 -9.49 -14.77 -15.23
C ARG A 253 -8.55 -15.96 -15.02
N ILE A 254 -8.07 -16.16 -13.78
CA ILE A 254 -7.19 -17.28 -13.42
C ILE A 254 -7.85 -18.62 -13.75
N ARG A 255 -9.15 -18.80 -13.41
CA ARG A 255 -9.89 -20.03 -13.76
C ARG A 255 -9.95 -20.30 -15.26
N ARG A 256 -9.91 -19.25 -16.09
CA ARG A 256 -9.88 -19.36 -17.56
C ARG A 256 -8.47 -19.38 -18.16
N ARG A 257 -7.43 -19.28 -17.30
CA ARG A 257 -6.02 -19.14 -17.72
C ARG A 257 -5.79 -17.91 -18.61
N GLU A 258 -6.48 -16.82 -18.33
CA GLU A 258 -6.39 -15.55 -19.05
C GLU A 258 -5.65 -14.51 -18.20
N GLY A 259 -4.61 -13.90 -18.78
CA GLY A 259 -3.95 -12.76 -18.18
C GLY A 259 -4.80 -11.47 -18.22
N GLY A 260 -4.22 -10.38 -17.77
CA GLY A 260 -4.84 -9.07 -17.83
C GLY A 260 -4.20 -8.06 -16.90
N ILE A 261 -4.81 -6.88 -16.82
CA ILE A 261 -4.30 -5.73 -16.09
C ILE A 261 -5.28 -5.32 -14.98
N LEU A 262 -4.79 -5.24 -13.75
CA LEU A 262 -5.48 -4.58 -12.63
C LEU A 262 -4.97 -3.14 -12.54
N TRP A 263 -5.82 -2.19 -12.94
CA TRP A 263 -5.54 -0.78 -12.83
C TRP A 263 -6.27 -0.20 -11.61
N HIS A 264 -5.57 -0.09 -10.51
CA HIS A 264 -6.03 0.55 -9.29
C HIS A 264 -5.14 1.75 -8.98
N THR A 265 -5.72 2.93 -8.85
CA THR A 265 -4.96 4.17 -8.66
C THR A 265 -3.98 4.06 -7.47
N GLN A 266 -2.95 4.88 -7.49
CA GLN A 266 -1.95 4.89 -6.44
C GLN A 266 -2.60 5.26 -5.09
N GLY A 267 -2.22 4.57 -4.00
CA GLY A 267 -2.86 4.75 -2.69
C GLY A 267 -4.10 3.89 -2.43
N SER A 268 -4.62 3.19 -3.43
CA SER A 268 -5.82 2.34 -3.30
C SER A 268 -5.57 0.97 -2.64
N GLY A 269 -4.31 0.64 -2.29
CA GLY A 269 -3.96 -0.60 -1.61
C GLY A 269 -3.62 -1.79 -2.52
N LYS A 270 -2.99 -1.56 -3.67
CA LYS A 270 -2.56 -2.61 -4.63
C LYS A 270 -1.78 -3.76 -3.98
N SER A 271 -0.86 -3.47 -3.07
CA SER A 271 -0.04 -4.51 -2.40
C SER A 271 -0.90 -5.50 -1.62
N LEU A 272 -1.94 -5.03 -0.91
CA LEU A 272 -2.90 -5.92 -0.24
C LEU A 272 -3.76 -6.69 -1.23
N THR A 273 -4.11 -6.10 -2.38
CA THR A 273 -4.80 -6.82 -3.47
C THR A 273 -3.96 -7.99 -3.96
N MET A 274 -2.63 -7.80 -4.12
CA MET A 274 -1.69 -8.89 -4.45
C MET A 274 -1.68 -9.96 -3.36
N VAL A 275 -1.65 -9.58 -2.07
CA VAL A 275 -1.68 -10.52 -0.94
C VAL A 275 -2.92 -11.40 -0.98
N TRP A 276 -4.12 -10.82 -1.09
CA TRP A 276 -5.37 -11.61 -1.13
C TRP A 276 -5.43 -12.52 -2.35
N LEU A 277 -5.01 -12.04 -3.52
CA LEU A 277 -4.97 -12.86 -4.72
C LEU A 277 -3.96 -14.00 -4.60
N THR A 278 -2.78 -13.72 -4.03
CA THR A 278 -1.73 -14.73 -3.79
C THR A 278 -2.22 -15.82 -2.83
N LYS A 279 -2.86 -15.43 -1.72
CA LYS A 279 -3.44 -16.40 -0.75
C LYS A 279 -4.50 -17.27 -1.41
N TRP A 280 -5.39 -16.66 -2.18
CA TRP A 280 -6.41 -17.39 -2.90
C TRP A 280 -5.82 -18.38 -3.93
N ILE A 281 -4.80 -17.97 -4.70
CA ILE A 281 -4.08 -18.84 -5.65
C ILE A 281 -3.49 -20.05 -4.93
N ARG A 282 -2.82 -19.83 -3.79
CA ARG A 282 -2.23 -20.90 -2.98
C ARG A 282 -3.25 -21.96 -2.54
N GLU A 283 -4.46 -21.53 -2.23
CA GLU A 283 -5.50 -22.41 -1.70
C GLU A 283 -6.31 -23.13 -2.77
N HIS A 284 -6.44 -22.53 -3.96
CA HIS A 284 -7.35 -23.01 -5.00
C HIS A 284 -6.64 -23.54 -6.25
N CYS A 285 -5.34 -23.34 -6.39
CA CYS A 285 -4.58 -23.81 -7.54
C CYS A 285 -3.56 -24.84 -7.10
N ALA A 286 -3.60 -26.02 -7.73
CA ALA A 286 -2.63 -27.08 -7.42
C ALA A 286 -1.21 -26.66 -7.85
N ASP A 287 -0.21 -27.05 -7.05
CA ASP A 287 1.21 -26.71 -7.29
C ASP A 287 1.48 -25.24 -7.58
N ALA A 288 0.62 -24.33 -7.05
CA ALA A 288 0.70 -22.91 -7.33
C ALA A 288 1.99 -22.29 -6.78
N ARG A 289 2.63 -21.49 -7.61
CA ARG A 289 3.77 -20.65 -7.26
C ARG A 289 3.55 -19.23 -7.78
N VAL A 290 3.93 -18.25 -6.98
CA VAL A 290 3.76 -16.84 -7.33
C VAL A 290 5.12 -16.16 -7.39
N LEU A 291 5.37 -15.46 -8.49
CA LEU A 291 6.52 -14.59 -8.68
C LEU A 291 6.04 -13.15 -8.83
N ILE A 292 6.48 -12.27 -7.95
CA ILE A 292 6.22 -10.85 -8.03
C ILE A 292 7.45 -10.16 -8.60
N ILE A 293 7.27 -9.43 -9.69
CA ILE A 293 8.33 -8.67 -10.35
C ILE A 293 8.10 -7.19 -10.12
N THR A 294 9.13 -6.52 -9.61
CA THR A 294 9.15 -5.08 -9.35
C THR A 294 10.28 -4.41 -10.14
N ASP A 295 10.12 -3.14 -10.44
CA ASP A 295 11.14 -2.37 -11.17
C ASP A 295 12.03 -1.50 -10.26
N ARG A 296 11.71 -1.38 -8.96
CA ARG A 296 12.44 -0.54 -8.00
C ARG A 296 12.62 -1.20 -6.64
N SER A 297 13.76 -0.91 -6.01
CA SER A 297 14.11 -1.45 -4.70
C SER A 297 13.12 -1.06 -3.62
N GLU A 298 12.61 0.17 -3.65
CA GLU A 298 11.63 0.66 -2.67
C GLU A 298 10.30 -0.09 -2.75
N LEU A 299 9.85 -0.44 -3.97
CA LEU A 299 8.63 -1.25 -4.19
C LEU A 299 8.85 -2.70 -3.74
N ASP A 300 10.01 -3.27 -4.04
CA ASP A 300 10.40 -4.62 -3.63
C ASP A 300 10.43 -4.75 -2.08
N GLU A 301 11.02 -3.78 -1.39
CA GLU A 301 11.03 -3.71 0.07
C GLU A 301 9.63 -3.52 0.67
N GLN A 302 8.80 -2.68 0.05
CA GLN A 302 7.42 -2.48 0.49
C GLN A 302 6.59 -3.76 0.33
N ILE A 303 6.70 -4.46 -0.79
CA ILE A 303 6.01 -5.73 -1.03
C ILE A 303 6.48 -6.78 -0.02
N GLU A 304 7.79 -6.95 0.16
CA GLU A 304 8.35 -7.87 1.15
C GLU A 304 7.81 -7.57 2.57
N LYS A 305 7.79 -6.29 2.96
CA LYS A 305 7.28 -5.86 4.27
C LYS A 305 5.79 -6.20 4.43
N VAL A 306 4.97 -5.97 3.41
CA VAL A 306 3.54 -6.27 3.46
C VAL A 306 3.30 -7.78 3.57
N PHE A 307 3.97 -8.61 2.77
CA PHE A 307 3.82 -10.06 2.84
C PHE A 307 4.31 -10.63 4.18
N LYS A 308 5.45 -10.19 4.67
CA LYS A 308 5.94 -10.57 6.02
C LYS A 308 5.00 -10.09 7.13
N GLY A 309 4.42 -8.90 6.98
CA GLY A 309 3.45 -8.34 7.92
C GLY A 309 2.23 -9.25 8.10
N VAL A 310 1.78 -9.87 7.03
CA VAL A 310 0.66 -10.83 7.03
C VAL A 310 1.10 -12.29 7.24
N SER A 311 2.33 -12.50 7.70
CA SER A 311 2.91 -13.82 8.00
C SER A 311 3.05 -14.75 6.79
N GLU A 312 3.21 -14.17 5.59
CA GLU A 312 3.57 -14.93 4.39
C GLU A 312 5.07 -14.81 4.15
N ASP A 313 5.73 -15.96 4.07
CA ASP A 313 7.18 -16.03 3.81
C ASP A 313 7.44 -15.83 2.32
N ILE A 314 8.03 -14.69 1.98
CA ILE A 314 8.40 -14.32 0.63
C ILE A 314 9.92 -14.34 0.45
N HIS A 315 10.39 -15.07 -0.55
CA HIS A 315 11.82 -15.11 -0.89
C HIS A 315 12.18 -14.01 -1.88
N ARG A 316 12.99 -13.07 -1.43
CA ARG A 316 13.54 -12.01 -2.26
C ARG A 316 14.81 -12.50 -2.95
N THR A 317 14.78 -12.60 -4.28
CA THR A 317 15.92 -13.09 -5.06
C THR A 317 17.09 -12.10 -5.02
N LYS A 318 18.31 -12.62 -4.99
CA LYS A 318 19.54 -11.82 -4.89
C LYS A 318 20.20 -11.57 -6.25
N SER A 319 19.94 -12.44 -7.23
CA SER A 319 20.52 -12.40 -8.57
C SER A 319 19.65 -13.17 -9.57
N GLY A 320 19.88 -12.98 -10.88
CA GLY A 320 19.22 -13.78 -11.92
C GLY A 320 19.49 -15.27 -11.77
N ALA A 321 20.70 -15.63 -11.38
CA ALA A 321 21.04 -17.01 -11.08
C ALA A 321 20.25 -17.57 -9.88
N ASP A 322 20.05 -16.77 -8.82
CA ASP A 322 19.21 -17.16 -7.68
C ASP A 322 17.75 -17.34 -8.12
N LEU A 323 17.20 -16.42 -8.93
CA LEU A 323 15.85 -16.58 -9.49
C LEU A 323 15.70 -17.86 -10.30
N VAL A 324 16.62 -18.15 -11.22
CA VAL A 324 16.60 -19.36 -12.05
C VAL A 324 16.71 -20.62 -11.18
N ALA A 325 17.59 -20.62 -10.18
CA ALA A 325 17.72 -21.74 -9.24
C ALA A 325 16.42 -21.98 -8.47
N ARG A 326 15.79 -20.91 -7.95
CA ARG A 326 14.52 -21.02 -7.22
C ARG A 326 13.35 -21.44 -8.13
N LEU A 327 13.31 -21.00 -9.37
CA LEU A 327 12.29 -21.43 -10.33
C LEU A 327 12.42 -22.91 -10.70
N ASN A 328 13.65 -23.44 -10.73
CA ASN A 328 13.93 -24.85 -11.00
C ASN A 328 13.68 -25.77 -9.79
N ASP A 329 13.49 -25.19 -8.60
CA ASP A 329 13.12 -25.89 -7.37
C ASP A 329 11.60 -25.74 -7.12
N THR A 330 11.03 -26.57 -6.23
CA THR A 330 9.63 -26.49 -5.80
C THR A 330 9.40 -25.49 -4.67
N THR A 331 10.47 -25.08 -4.00
CA THR A 331 10.45 -24.13 -2.88
C THR A 331 11.43 -22.97 -3.13
N PRO A 332 11.13 -21.76 -2.64
CA PRO A 332 9.89 -21.29 -2.02
C PRO A 332 8.74 -21.12 -3.03
N TRP A 333 7.51 -21.20 -2.55
CA TRP A 333 6.32 -21.05 -3.39
C TRP A 333 6.03 -19.59 -3.78
N LEU A 334 6.49 -18.63 -2.98
CA LEU A 334 6.31 -17.19 -3.17
C LEU A 334 7.67 -16.50 -3.33
N LEU A 335 7.85 -15.85 -4.46
CA LEU A 335 9.09 -15.20 -4.87
C LEU A 335 8.87 -13.71 -5.14
N CYS A 336 9.86 -12.88 -4.81
CA CYS A 336 9.95 -11.51 -5.29
C CYS A 336 11.28 -11.29 -6.00
N SER A 337 11.26 -10.62 -7.14
CA SER A 337 12.44 -10.32 -7.93
C SER A 337 12.45 -8.87 -8.39
N LEU A 338 13.55 -8.21 -8.13
CA LEU A 338 13.81 -6.84 -8.58
C LEU A 338 14.56 -6.88 -9.92
N ILE A 339 14.06 -6.17 -10.90
CA ILE A 339 14.66 -6.13 -12.24
C ILE A 339 16.09 -5.56 -12.22
N HIS A 340 16.36 -4.57 -11.36
CA HIS A 340 17.63 -3.82 -11.38
C HIS A 340 18.81 -4.46 -10.61
N LYS A 341 18.61 -5.53 -9.88
CA LYS A 341 19.72 -6.16 -9.11
C LYS A 341 20.72 -6.92 -9.99
N PHE A 342 20.53 -6.93 -11.29
CA PHE A 342 21.15 -7.86 -12.21
C PHE A 342 22.02 -7.17 -13.26
N GLY A 343 23.16 -6.61 -12.84
CA GLY A 343 24.31 -6.39 -13.72
C GLY A 343 24.44 -5.04 -14.43
N GLY A 344 23.51 -4.11 -14.31
CA GLY A 344 23.64 -2.76 -14.88
C GLY A 344 24.07 -1.72 -13.84
N LYS A 345 24.97 -0.81 -14.19
CA LYS A 345 25.32 0.36 -13.35
C LYS A 345 24.22 1.41 -13.30
N ASP A 346 23.20 1.30 -14.14
CA ASP A 346 22.09 2.24 -14.27
C ASP A 346 20.74 1.57 -13.94
N GLU A 347 19.89 2.28 -13.21
CA GLU A 347 18.49 1.89 -12.98
C GLU A 347 17.78 1.79 -14.33
N GLY A 348 17.35 0.58 -14.73
CA GLY A 348 16.59 0.34 -15.96
C GLY A 348 17.26 -0.53 -17.03
N ASP A 349 18.42 -1.12 -16.78
CA ASP A 349 19.06 -2.04 -17.73
C ASP A 349 18.38 -3.41 -17.77
N ILE A 350 17.28 -3.47 -18.53
CA ILE A 350 16.54 -4.70 -18.78
C ILE A 350 17.33 -5.66 -19.68
N GLU A 351 18.07 -5.15 -20.65
CA GLU A 351 18.86 -6.00 -21.54
C GLU A 351 19.91 -6.76 -20.74
N GLY A 352 20.61 -6.09 -19.83
CA GLY A 352 21.57 -6.73 -18.93
C GLY A 352 20.94 -7.78 -18.02
N TYR A 353 19.75 -7.53 -17.50
CA TYR A 353 18.97 -8.49 -16.71
C TYR A 353 18.58 -9.72 -17.53
N LEU A 354 18.07 -9.51 -18.73
CA LEU A 354 17.67 -10.60 -19.63
C LEU A 354 18.85 -11.44 -20.09
N ASP A 355 19.98 -10.81 -20.33
CA ASP A 355 21.22 -11.53 -20.71
C ASP A 355 21.80 -12.33 -19.54
N GLU A 356 21.69 -11.83 -18.32
CA GLU A 356 22.07 -12.58 -17.12
C GLU A 356 21.14 -13.78 -16.90
N LEU A 357 19.81 -13.58 -17.01
CA LEU A 357 18.84 -14.67 -16.95
C LEU A 357 19.13 -15.75 -18.01
N LYS A 358 19.35 -15.35 -19.26
CA LYS A 358 19.64 -16.28 -20.35
C LYS A 358 20.93 -17.06 -20.10
N ARG A 359 22.00 -16.42 -19.60
CA ARG A 359 23.26 -17.07 -19.24
C ARG A 359 23.13 -18.03 -18.06
N ALA A 360 22.25 -17.73 -17.12
CA ALA A 360 21.99 -18.56 -15.94
C ALA A 360 21.06 -19.75 -16.24
N LEU A 361 20.37 -19.77 -17.39
CA LEU A 361 19.45 -20.86 -17.75
C LEU A 361 20.21 -22.15 -18.08
N PRO A 362 20.00 -23.26 -17.34
CA PRO A 362 20.45 -24.57 -17.75
C PRO A 362 19.82 -25.00 -19.09
N ALA A 363 20.49 -25.86 -19.85
CA ALA A 363 19.97 -26.34 -21.13
C ALA A 363 18.64 -27.11 -21.00
N ASP A 364 18.39 -27.69 -19.84
CA ASP A 364 17.20 -28.46 -19.48
C ASP A 364 16.26 -27.70 -18.52
N PHE A 365 16.38 -26.38 -18.44
CA PHE A 365 15.60 -25.57 -17.53
C PHE A 365 14.10 -25.77 -17.75
N ARG A 366 13.40 -26.07 -16.67
CA ARG A 366 11.93 -26.05 -16.58
C ARG A 366 11.50 -25.45 -15.26
N ALA A 367 10.77 -24.35 -15.32
CA ALA A 367 10.13 -23.82 -14.13
C ALA A 367 9.14 -24.86 -13.56
N ARG A 368 9.28 -25.14 -12.27
CA ARG A 368 8.43 -26.13 -11.58
C ARG A 368 7.22 -25.46 -10.98
N GLY A 369 6.12 -26.20 -10.93
CA GLY A 369 4.83 -25.76 -10.42
C GLY A 369 4.02 -24.93 -11.40
N ASP A 370 2.78 -24.61 -11.03
CA ASP A 370 1.89 -23.73 -11.79
C ASP A 370 2.21 -22.28 -11.42
N LEU A 371 2.89 -21.57 -12.32
CA LEU A 371 3.49 -20.27 -12.05
C LEU A 371 2.59 -19.11 -12.45
N TYR A 372 2.33 -18.23 -11.49
CA TYR A 372 1.63 -16.96 -11.64
C TYR A 372 2.62 -15.82 -11.46
N VAL A 373 2.73 -14.95 -12.46
CA VAL A 373 3.69 -13.84 -12.46
C VAL A 373 2.93 -12.52 -12.34
N PHE A 374 3.14 -11.82 -11.24
CA PHE A 374 2.60 -10.48 -11.01
C PHE A 374 3.66 -9.46 -11.39
N VAL A 375 3.32 -8.53 -12.28
CA VAL A 375 4.23 -7.46 -12.72
C VAL A 375 3.69 -6.15 -12.20
N ASP A 376 4.38 -5.54 -11.23
CA ASP A 376 4.02 -4.23 -10.71
C ASP A 376 4.49 -3.11 -11.66
N GLU A 377 3.74 -2.02 -11.71
CA GLU A 377 3.92 -0.88 -12.61
C GLU A 377 4.08 -1.32 -14.10
N CYS A 378 3.22 -2.25 -14.52
CA CYS A 378 3.27 -2.90 -15.84
C CYS A 378 3.08 -1.95 -17.05
N HIS A 379 2.81 -0.67 -16.83
CA HIS A 379 2.63 0.36 -17.87
C HIS A 379 3.95 0.86 -18.47
N ARG A 380 5.09 0.61 -17.83
CA ARG A 380 6.38 1.09 -18.34
C ARG A 380 6.76 0.35 -19.63
N THR A 381 7.28 1.08 -20.62
CA THR A 381 7.71 0.52 -21.91
C THR A 381 8.65 -0.67 -21.75
N GLN A 382 9.50 -0.59 -20.75
CA GLN A 382 10.43 -1.66 -20.37
C GLN A 382 9.73 -2.93 -19.86
N SER A 383 8.53 -2.81 -19.22
CA SER A 383 7.77 -3.97 -18.77
C SER A 383 7.29 -4.86 -19.91
N GLY A 384 7.11 -4.31 -21.12
CA GLY A 384 6.73 -5.07 -22.30
C GLY A 384 7.85 -5.97 -22.82
N GLU A 385 9.10 -5.51 -22.82
CA GLU A 385 10.27 -6.29 -23.21
C GLU A 385 10.58 -7.38 -22.19
N LEU A 386 10.54 -7.02 -20.92
CA LEU A 386 10.65 -7.95 -19.81
C LEU A 386 9.59 -9.07 -19.92
N HIS A 387 8.34 -8.70 -20.14
CA HIS A 387 7.26 -9.68 -20.27
C HIS A 387 7.51 -10.65 -21.43
N ARG A 388 7.90 -10.15 -22.63
CA ARG A 388 8.22 -11.00 -23.79
C ARG A 388 9.33 -11.98 -23.47
N ALA A 389 10.38 -11.50 -22.82
CA ALA A 389 11.51 -12.35 -22.46
C ALA A 389 11.13 -13.34 -21.36
N MET A 390 10.41 -12.91 -20.33
CA MET A 390 9.92 -13.81 -19.29
C MET A 390 8.94 -14.83 -19.85
N LYS A 391 8.09 -14.47 -20.82
CA LYS A 391 7.21 -15.42 -21.51
C LYS A 391 7.97 -16.44 -22.33
N THR A 392 9.12 -16.07 -22.87
CA THR A 392 10.03 -17.02 -23.56
C THR A 392 10.66 -18.00 -22.57
N ILE A 393 11.06 -17.53 -21.39
CA ILE A 393 11.66 -18.36 -20.33
C ILE A 393 10.60 -19.18 -19.59
N LEU A 394 9.41 -18.62 -19.41
CA LEU A 394 8.28 -19.17 -18.65
C LEU A 394 7.03 -19.26 -19.52
N PRO A 395 7.02 -20.08 -20.59
CA PRO A 395 5.94 -20.10 -21.57
C PRO A 395 4.57 -20.53 -21.00
N SER A 396 4.58 -21.33 -19.94
CA SER A 396 3.38 -21.81 -19.26
C SER A 396 2.88 -20.89 -18.15
N ALA A 397 3.65 -19.86 -17.78
CA ALA A 397 3.27 -18.96 -16.70
C ALA A 397 2.10 -18.05 -17.10
N MET A 398 1.26 -17.73 -16.12
CA MET A 398 0.19 -16.76 -16.27
C MET A 398 0.63 -15.40 -15.76
N PHE A 399 0.49 -14.36 -16.58
CA PHE A 399 0.93 -13.01 -16.25
C PHE A 399 -0.26 -12.10 -15.89
N ILE A 400 -0.14 -11.38 -14.78
CA ILE A 400 -1.10 -10.36 -14.34
C ILE A 400 -0.33 -9.06 -14.09
N GLY A 401 -0.69 -8.00 -14.84
CA GLY A 401 -0.12 -6.68 -14.66
C GLY A 401 -0.86 -5.89 -13.58
N PHE A 402 -0.13 -5.16 -12.76
CA PHE A 402 -0.65 -4.20 -11.81
C PHE A 402 -0.15 -2.80 -12.16
N THR A 403 -1.01 -1.80 -12.09
CA THR A 403 -0.62 -0.41 -12.33
C THR A 403 -1.43 0.56 -11.48
N GLY A 404 -0.77 1.65 -11.05
CA GLY A 404 -1.41 2.76 -10.33
C GLY A 404 -1.76 3.95 -11.21
N THR A 405 -1.21 3.98 -12.43
CA THR A 405 -1.33 5.13 -13.34
C THR A 405 -2.17 4.78 -14.56
N PRO A 406 -2.92 5.77 -15.12
CA PRO A 406 -3.63 5.56 -16.36
C PRO A 406 -2.66 5.23 -17.50
N LEU A 407 -3.02 4.27 -18.32
CA LEU A 407 -2.26 3.98 -19.54
C LEU A 407 -2.59 5.03 -20.60
N LEU A 408 -1.58 5.73 -21.08
CA LEU A 408 -1.69 6.64 -22.23
C LEU A 408 -1.93 5.84 -23.53
N LYS A 409 -2.38 6.50 -24.60
CA LYS A 409 -2.86 5.81 -25.82
C LYS A 409 -1.89 4.77 -26.35
N ASP A 410 -0.60 5.12 -26.46
CA ASP A 410 0.43 4.24 -27.02
C ASP A 410 0.82 3.12 -26.03
N ASP A 411 0.96 3.45 -24.75
CA ASP A 411 1.27 2.48 -23.69
C ASP A 411 0.08 1.54 -23.44
N LYS A 412 -1.15 2.04 -23.61
CA LYS A 412 -2.37 1.24 -23.48
C LYS A 412 -2.43 0.13 -24.54
N ALA A 413 -2.18 0.45 -25.80
CA ALA A 413 -2.18 -0.54 -26.87
C ALA A 413 -1.13 -1.62 -26.61
N ARG A 414 0.09 -1.24 -26.28
CA ARG A 414 1.20 -2.15 -25.96
C ARG A 414 0.94 -3.01 -24.73
N SER A 415 0.46 -2.40 -23.64
CA SER A 415 0.21 -3.15 -22.40
C SER A 415 -0.94 -4.15 -22.55
N ILE A 416 -1.99 -3.79 -23.29
CA ILE A 416 -3.09 -4.71 -23.60
C ILE A 416 -2.63 -5.84 -24.50
N GLU A 417 -1.78 -5.58 -25.48
CA GLU A 417 -1.18 -6.60 -26.35
C GLU A 417 -0.34 -7.60 -25.53
N VAL A 418 0.37 -7.10 -24.54
CA VAL A 418 1.31 -7.86 -23.71
C VAL A 418 0.62 -8.66 -22.62
N PHE A 419 -0.23 -8.04 -21.81
CA PHE A 419 -0.86 -8.65 -20.63
C PHE A 419 -2.30 -9.11 -20.86
N GLY A 420 -2.98 -8.59 -21.87
CA GLY A 420 -4.40 -8.77 -22.08
C GLY A 420 -5.23 -7.56 -21.65
N SER A 421 -6.55 -7.65 -21.75
CA SER A 421 -7.47 -6.57 -21.40
C SER A 421 -7.48 -6.27 -19.90
N TYR A 422 -8.07 -5.13 -19.54
CA TYR A 422 -8.29 -4.82 -18.13
C TYR A 422 -9.15 -5.89 -17.45
N ILE A 423 -8.66 -6.36 -16.30
CA ILE A 423 -9.40 -7.25 -15.38
C ILE A 423 -10.37 -6.40 -14.56
N HIS A 424 -9.85 -5.32 -13.96
CA HIS A 424 -10.63 -4.39 -13.15
C HIS A 424 -9.96 -3.01 -13.15
N THR A 425 -10.77 -1.95 -13.06
CA THR A 425 -10.29 -0.57 -12.99
C THR A 425 -10.86 0.12 -11.77
N TYR A 426 -10.00 0.90 -11.09
CA TYR A 426 -10.38 1.81 -10.02
C TYR A 426 -9.58 3.09 -10.18
N LYS A 427 -10.21 4.12 -10.71
CA LYS A 427 -9.57 5.35 -11.15
C LYS A 427 -9.37 6.33 -10.01
N PHE A 428 -8.57 7.36 -10.26
CA PHE A 428 -8.27 8.40 -9.29
C PHE A 428 -9.52 9.17 -8.81
N ASP A 429 -10.39 9.55 -9.74
CA ASP A 429 -11.63 10.27 -9.44
C ASP A 429 -12.61 9.44 -8.60
N GLU A 430 -12.67 8.13 -8.83
CA GLU A 430 -13.44 7.19 -8.01
C GLU A 430 -12.86 7.11 -6.59
N ALA A 431 -11.52 7.00 -6.48
CA ALA A 431 -10.84 6.91 -5.20
C ALA A 431 -10.96 8.19 -4.35
N VAL A 432 -10.98 9.36 -4.99
CA VAL A 432 -11.26 10.64 -4.32
C VAL A 432 -12.69 10.70 -3.81
N LYS A 433 -13.68 10.35 -4.65
CA LYS A 433 -15.10 10.29 -4.25
C LYS A 433 -15.35 9.32 -3.09
N ASP A 434 -14.62 8.23 -3.05
CA ASP A 434 -14.72 7.21 -2.00
C ASP A 434 -13.90 7.57 -0.75
N GLY A 435 -13.17 8.69 -0.76
CA GLY A 435 -12.32 9.12 0.35
C GLY A 435 -11.12 8.20 0.61
N VAL A 436 -10.71 7.42 -0.40
CA VAL A 436 -9.55 6.50 -0.33
C VAL A 436 -8.24 7.25 -0.51
N VAL A 437 -8.25 8.30 -1.32
CA VAL A 437 -7.14 9.23 -1.53
C VAL A 437 -7.67 10.66 -1.44
N LEU A 438 -6.79 11.59 -1.09
CA LEU A 438 -7.13 13.01 -1.04
C LEU A 438 -7.20 13.59 -2.46
N ASP A 439 -8.09 14.56 -2.65
CA ASP A 439 -8.09 15.38 -3.85
C ASP A 439 -6.83 16.25 -3.92
N LEU A 440 -6.37 16.49 -5.13
CA LEU A 440 -5.15 17.24 -5.40
C LEU A 440 -5.50 18.68 -5.79
N ARG A 441 -4.88 19.64 -5.13
CA ARG A 441 -4.91 21.04 -5.51
C ARG A 441 -3.61 21.40 -6.20
N TYR A 442 -3.73 21.96 -7.39
CA TYR A 442 -2.60 22.42 -8.19
C TYR A 442 -2.55 23.95 -8.18
N GLU A 443 -1.37 24.49 -7.94
CA GLU A 443 -1.08 25.91 -8.00
C GLU A 443 0.14 26.13 -8.90
N ALA A 444 -0.05 26.84 -10.00
CA ALA A 444 1.05 27.27 -10.85
C ALA A 444 1.62 28.59 -10.32
N ARG A 445 2.93 28.65 -10.15
CA ARG A 445 3.63 29.84 -9.66
C ARG A 445 4.64 30.31 -10.70
N ASP A 446 4.48 31.53 -11.13
CA ASP A 446 5.41 32.20 -12.04
C ASP A 446 6.53 32.87 -11.23
N ILE A 447 7.75 32.66 -11.68
CA ILE A 447 8.93 33.31 -11.09
C ILE A 447 9.55 34.21 -12.13
N ASP A 448 9.43 35.52 -11.91
CA ASP A 448 10.01 36.53 -12.77
C ASP A 448 11.53 36.41 -12.79
N GLN A 449 12.08 36.26 -13.98
CA GLN A 449 13.51 36.23 -14.21
C GLN A 449 13.91 37.40 -15.07
N TYR A 450 14.81 38.25 -14.58
CA TYR A 450 15.37 39.35 -15.31
C TYR A 450 16.86 39.15 -15.54
N VAL A 451 17.28 39.28 -16.81
CA VAL A 451 18.71 39.41 -17.14
C VAL A 451 19.11 40.83 -16.83
N SER A 452 19.79 41.04 -15.72
CA SER A 452 20.14 42.38 -15.23
C SER A 452 20.99 43.19 -16.19
N ASN A 453 21.72 42.57 -17.12
CA ASN A 453 22.49 43.26 -18.14
C ASN A 453 22.76 42.38 -19.37
N PRO A 454 21.81 42.33 -20.37
CA PRO A 454 21.98 41.54 -21.58
C PRO A 454 23.24 41.88 -22.38
N LYS A 455 23.62 43.19 -22.42
CA LYS A 455 24.83 43.64 -23.12
C LYS A 455 26.12 43.05 -22.54
N LYS A 456 26.26 43.02 -21.22
CA LYS A 456 27.41 42.41 -20.58
C LYS A 456 27.50 40.90 -20.83
N VAL A 457 26.37 40.20 -20.92
CA VAL A 457 26.32 38.77 -21.25
C VAL A 457 26.78 38.55 -22.69
N ASP A 458 26.30 39.39 -23.64
CA ASP A 458 26.70 39.30 -25.04
C ASP A 458 28.19 39.67 -25.23
N GLU A 459 28.70 40.71 -24.57
CA GLU A 459 30.10 41.10 -24.58
C GLU A 459 31.01 40.00 -23.98
N TRP A 460 30.62 39.40 -22.86
CA TRP A 460 31.33 38.29 -22.26
C TRP A 460 31.32 37.05 -23.18
N PHE A 461 30.18 36.73 -23.80
CA PHE A 461 30.10 35.62 -24.75
C PHE A 461 30.98 35.88 -25.98
N ALA A 462 30.97 37.07 -26.53
CA ALA A 462 31.80 37.45 -27.66
C ALA A 462 33.28 37.34 -27.32
N ALA A 463 33.69 37.82 -26.16
CA ALA A 463 35.07 37.74 -25.68
C ALA A 463 35.55 36.27 -25.47
N LYS A 464 34.72 35.43 -24.87
CA LYS A 464 35.02 34.02 -24.63
C LYS A 464 35.01 33.14 -25.88
N THR A 465 34.27 33.54 -26.90
CA THR A 465 34.16 32.83 -28.20
C THR A 465 35.00 33.46 -29.30
N ALA A 466 35.86 34.45 -28.95
CA ALA A 466 36.80 35.06 -29.88
C ALA A 466 37.73 33.95 -30.46
N GLY A 467 37.66 33.70 -31.76
CA GLY A 467 38.44 32.64 -32.43
C GLY A 467 37.66 31.38 -32.80
N LEU A 468 36.39 31.28 -32.40
CA LEU A 468 35.50 30.20 -32.87
C LEU A 468 34.76 30.62 -34.13
N ASN A 469 34.48 29.66 -35.00
CA ASN A 469 33.62 29.90 -36.19
C ASN A 469 32.14 30.08 -35.80
N ASP A 470 31.34 30.62 -36.69
CA ASP A 470 29.94 30.95 -36.40
C ASP A 470 29.08 29.72 -36.07
N LEU A 471 29.39 28.56 -36.64
CA LEU A 471 28.72 27.30 -36.34
C LEU A 471 29.00 26.83 -34.89
N ALA A 472 30.26 26.91 -34.48
CA ALA A 472 30.67 26.57 -33.11
C ALA A 472 30.11 27.56 -32.08
N LYS A 473 30.04 28.87 -32.44
CA LYS A 473 29.37 29.89 -31.62
C LYS A 473 27.88 29.62 -31.46
N ALA A 474 27.20 29.25 -32.56
CA ALA A 474 25.78 28.91 -32.55
C ALA A 474 25.50 27.66 -31.68
N GLN A 475 26.34 26.63 -31.78
CA GLN A 475 26.26 25.42 -30.98
C GLN A 475 26.52 25.72 -29.48
N LEU A 476 27.51 26.54 -29.16
CA LEU A 476 27.77 27.01 -27.80
C LEU A 476 26.65 27.86 -27.24
N LYS A 477 26.10 28.76 -28.02
CA LYS A 477 24.94 29.62 -27.64
C LYS A 477 23.70 28.75 -27.37
N GLN A 478 23.49 27.72 -28.18
CA GLN A 478 22.42 26.74 -28.00
C GLN A 478 22.63 25.88 -26.74
N ARG A 479 23.88 25.53 -26.45
CA ARG A 479 24.26 24.72 -25.29
C ARG A 479 24.22 25.51 -23.97
N TRP A 480 24.59 26.79 -23.98
CA TRP A 480 24.58 27.66 -22.80
C TRP A 480 23.25 28.37 -22.56
N GLY A 481 22.46 28.58 -23.59
CA GLY A 481 21.09 29.05 -23.49
C GLY A 481 20.10 27.94 -23.19
N THR A 482 20.56 26.78 -22.72
CA THR A 482 19.65 25.69 -22.36
C THR A 482 18.81 26.12 -21.16
N LEU A 483 17.56 25.71 -21.18
CA LEU A 483 16.58 25.90 -20.10
C LEU A 483 17.19 25.55 -18.71
N GLN A 484 18.06 24.58 -18.67
CA GLN A 484 18.72 24.09 -17.45
C GLN A 484 19.65 25.14 -16.80
N THR A 485 20.42 25.92 -17.60
CA THR A 485 21.31 26.97 -17.08
C THR A 485 20.49 28.14 -16.54
N VAL A 486 19.39 28.50 -17.21
CA VAL A 486 18.46 29.54 -16.76
C VAL A 486 17.72 29.11 -15.49
N LEU A 487 17.29 27.86 -15.42
CA LEU A 487 16.60 27.29 -14.24
C LEU A 487 17.50 27.22 -12.99
N SER A 488 18.83 27.18 -13.17
CA SER A 488 19.80 27.11 -12.07
C SER A 488 20.34 28.47 -11.62
N SER A 489 19.78 29.60 -12.10
CA SER A 489 20.23 30.91 -11.69
C SER A 489 19.98 31.14 -10.19
N GLN A 490 20.95 31.74 -9.49
CA GLN A 490 20.88 31.91 -8.04
C GLN A 490 19.68 32.75 -7.61
N ASP A 491 19.42 33.86 -8.28
CA ASP A 491 18.27 34.75 -8.03
C ASP A 491 16.92 34.01 -8.12
N ARG A 492 16.78 33.13 -9.09
CA ARG A 492 15.57 32.31 -9.23
C ARG A 492 15.43 31.31 -8.08
N LEU A 493 16.50 30.63 -7.70
CA LEU A 493 16.47 29.67 -6.62
C LEU A 493 16.18 30.33 -5.27
N GLU A 494 16.74 31.53 -5.03
CA GLU A 494 16.46 32.33 -3.84
C GLU A 494 14.97 32.68 -3.73
N LYS A 495 14.36 33.13 -4.81
CA LYS A 495 12.90 33.41 -4.85
C LYS A 495 12.05 32.16 -4.57
N ILE A 496 12.43 31.00 -5.11
CA ILE A 496 11.75 29.73 -4.82
C ILE A 496 11.88 29.36 -3.33
N VAL A 497 13.07 29.56 -2.76
CA VAL A 497 13.31 29.30 -1.34
C VAL A 497 12.45 30.21 -0.47
N GLU A 498 12.40 31.50 -0.75
CA GLU A 498 11.55 32.47 -0.03
C GLU A 498 10.06 32.08 -0.11
N ASP A 499 9.59 31.67 -1.28
CA ASP A 499 8.21 31.25 -1.50
C ASP A 499 7.88 29.97 -0.71
N ILE A 500 8.77 28.99 -0.70
CA ILE A 500 8.61 27.77 0.11
C ILE A 500 8.65 28.09 1.61
N LEU A 501 9.51 28.98 2.07
CA LEU A 501 9.56 29.42 3.46
C LEU A 501 8.27 30.13 3.88
N PHE A 502 7.71 30.94 3.02
CA PHE A 502 6.42 31.57 3.25
C PHE A 502 5.32 30.52 3.41
N ASP A 503 5.30 29.50 2.56
CA ASP A 503 4.35 28.39 2.69
C ASP A 503 4.58 27.60 4.01
N MET A 504 5.83 27.36 4.41
CA MET A 504 6.15 26.68 5.68
C MET A 504 5.63 27.44 6.90
N ALA A 505 5.50 28.77 6.80
CA ALA A 505 4.99 29.63 7.86
C ALA A 505 3.45 29.81 7.83
N THR A 506 2.80 29.59 6.70
CA THR A 506 1.39 29.98 6.49
C THR A 506 0.45 28.84 6.14
N LYS A 507 0.95 27.78 5.48
CA LYS A 507 0.09 26.69 5.01
C LYS A 507 -0.27 25.73 6.15
N PRO A 508 -1.53 25.26 6.20
CA PRO A 508 -1.95 24.25 7.17
C PRO A 508 -1.02 23.03 7.14
N ARG A 509 -0.81 22.42 8.30
CA ARG A 509 0.04 21.24 8.50
C ARG A 509 1.55 21.48 8.37
N LEU A 510 2.02 22.37 7.48
CA LEU A 510 3.44 22.79 7.45
C LEU A 510 3.78 23.70 8.63
N MET A 511 2.89 24.66 8.92
CA MET A 511 3.03 25.63 9.99
C MET A 511 3.04 24.93 11.37
N ASP A 512 2.14 23.99 11.60
CA ASP A 512 1.97 23.29 12.88
C ASP A 512 2.86 22.03 13.02
N GLY A 513 3.68 21.71 12.01
CA GLY A 513 4.61 20.58 12.02
C GLY A 513 3.96 19.20 11.91
N ARG A 514 2.66 19.11 11.60
CA ARG A 514 1.96 17.84 11.36
C ARG A 514 2.17 17.30 9.95
N GLY A 515 2.61 18.13 9.03
CA GLY A 515 2.95 17.75 7.65
C GLY A 515 4.31 18.28 7.26
N ASN A 516 4.82 17.76 6.17
CA ASN A 516 6.07 18.18 5.56
C ASN A 516 5.95 18.26 4.03
N ALA A 517 7.04 18.59 3.36
CA ALA A 517 7.04 18.83 1.92
C ALA A 517 8.19 18.13 1.20
N MET A 518 7.99 17.92 -0.11
CA MET A 518 9.04 17.47 -1.02
C MET A 518 9.29 18.55 -2.09
N LEU A 519 10.55 18.78 -2.43
CA LEU A 519 10.97 19.66 -3.54
C LEU A 519 11.65 18.81 -4.61
N VAL A 520 11.06 18.77 -5.78
CA VAL A 520 11.62 18.10 -6.96
C VAL A 520 12.45 19.09 -7.75
N SER A 521 13.76 18.88 -7.80
CA SER A 521 14.70 19.73 -8.54
C SER A 521 15.09 19.10 -9.89
N SER A 522 15.52 19.94 -10.83
CA SER A 522 15.84 19.51 -12.20
C SER A 522 17.14 18.70 -12.29
N SER A 523 18.06 18.88 -11.35
CA SER A 523 19.35 18.18 -11.32
C SER A 523 19.89 18.04 -9.89
N ILE A 524 20.86 17.16 -9.71
CA ILE A 524 21.55 16.96 -8.43
C ILE A 524 22.28 18.24 -8.01
N TYR A 525 22.88 18.94 -8.97
CA TYR A 525 23.54 20.22 -8.69
C TYR A 525 22.58 21.30 -8.18
N GLN A 526 21.40 21.38 -8.80
CA GLN A 526 20.35 22.30 -8.36
C GLN A 526 19.82 21.91 -6.96
N ALA A 527 19.67 20.62 -6.68
CA ALA A 527 19.29 20.12 -5.36
C ALA A 527 20.32 20.55 -4.28
N CYS A 528 21.61 20.48 -4.60
CA CYS A 528 22.68 20.94 -3.73
C CYS A 528 22.61 22.45 -3.48
N LYS A 529 22.34 23.27 -4.52
CA LYS A 529 22.14 24.71 -4.35
C LYS A 529 20.94 25.03 -3.46
N PHE A 530 19.82 24.38 -3.66
CA PHE A 530 18.66 24.55 -2.78
C PHE A 530 19.00 24.22 -1.34
N PHE A 531 19.71 23.11 -1.11
CA PHE A 531 20.12 22.73 0.24
C PHE A 531 21.00 23.79 0.90
N GLU A 532 22.00 24.34 0.19
CA GLU A 532 22.84 25.43 0.70
C GLU A 532 22.05 26.70 1.05
N LEU A 533 21.01 27.01 0.28
CA LEU A 533 20.13 28.15 0.56
C LEU A 533 19.28 27.86 1.79
N PHE A 534 18.63 26.71 1.88
CA PHE A 534 17.82 26.32 3.04
C PHE A 534 18.64 26.17 4.33
N ALA A 535 19.91 25.74 4.24
CA ALA A 535 20.81 25.66 5.38
C ALA A 535 21.13 27.02 6.05
N LYS A 536 20.83 28.12 5.36
CA LYS A 536 20.97 29.49 5.89
C LYS A 536 19.68 30.06 6.47
N THR A 537 18.62 29.24 6.54
CA THR A 537 17.28 29.65 6.98
C THR A 537 16.85 28.86 8.21
N GLU A 538 15.61 29.03 8.64
CA GLU A 538 14.98 28.27 9.73
C GLU A 538 14.80 26.76 9.43
N LEU A 539 15.05 26.34 8.20
CA LEU A 539 15.09 24.93 7.80
C LEU A 539 16.49 24.31 7.96
N ALA A 540 17.47 25.02 8.52
CA ALA A 540 18.76 24.44 8.86
C ALA A 540 18.60 23.21 9.77
N GLY A 541 19.17 22.07 9.37
CA GLY A 541 19.00 20.79 10.05
C GLY A 541 17.61 20.12 9.91
N LYS A 542 16.66 20.76 9.20
CA LYS A 542 15.30 20.25 8.95
C LYS A 542 15.03 19.95 7.48
N CYS A 543 16.04 20.01 6.64
CA CYS A 543 16.00 19.64 5.22
C CYS A 543 17.13 18.67 4.88
N ALA A 544 16.93 17.83 3.88
CA ALA A 544 17.93 16.87 3.41
C ALA A 544 17.81 16.63 1.91
N ILE A 545 18.93 16.26 1.25
CA ILE A 545 18.95 15.83 -0.13
C ILE A 545 18.87 14.29 -0.18
N VAL A 546 17.96 13.74 -0.97
CA VAL A 546 17.87 12.30 -1.24
C VAL A 546 17.84 12.08 -2.75
N THR A 547 18.94 11.60 -3.31
CA THR A 547 19.09 11.35 -4.74
C THR A 547 19.86 10.05 -5.00
N SER A 548 20.06 9.68 -6.25
CA SER A 548 20.89 8.53 -6.62
C SER A 548 22.40 8.81 -6.54
N TYR A 549 22.81 10.03 -6.21
CA TYR A 549 24.22 10.39 -6.14
C TYR A 549 24.91 9.77 -4.93
N GLN A 550 26.05 9.12 -5.20
CA GLN A 550 26.94 8.60 -4.17
C GLN A 550 28.30 9.32 -4.30
N PRO A 551 28.68 10.16 -3.34
CA PRO A 551 29.92 10.92 -3.40
C PRO A 551 31.12 9.98 -3.42
N SER A 552 32.01 10.15 -4.39
CA SER A 552 33.22 9.34 -4.54
C SER A 552 34.46 10.23 -4.71
N PRO A 553 35.61 9.86 -4.13
CA PRO A 553 36.86 10.56 -4.41
C PRO A 553 37.26 10.57 -5.90
N ALA A 554 36.68 9.67 -6.71
CA ALA A 554 36.86 9.68 -8.16
C ALA A 554 36.18 10.87 -8.86
N ASP A 555 35.17 11.49 -8.23
CA ASP A 555 34.48 12.67 -8.76
C ASP A 555 35.40 13.90 -8.84
N ILE A 556 36.53 13.88 -8.11
CA ILE A 556 37.54 14.92 -8.09
C ILE A 556 38.66 14.68 -9.10
N LYS A 557 38.80 13.45 -9.61
CA LYS A 557 39.84 13.01 -10.54
C LYS A 557 39.28 12.88 -11.95
N GLY A 558 39.19 13.96 -12.70
CA GLY A 558 38.77 13.87 -14.08
C GLY A 558 39.19 15.08 -14.92
N GLU A 559 39.88 14.85 -16.03
CA GLU A 559 40.08 15.82 -17.09
C GLU A 559 38.76 16.01 -17.88
N SER A 560 37.84 16.78 -17.32
CA SER A 560 36.68 17.28 -18.05
C SER A 560 36.70 18.80 -18.07
N SER A 561 36.04 19.41 -19.06
CA SER A 561 35.98 20.88 -19.21
C SER A 561 35.75 21.58 -17.86
N ALA A 562 36.46 22.63 -17.61
CA ALA A 562 36.58 23.32 -16.29
C ALA A 562 35.24 23.61 -15.57
N GLU A 563 34.13 23.77 -16.30
CA GLU A 563 32.81 24.05 -15.71
C GLU A 563 32.13 22.80 -15.15
N GLY A 564 32.18 21.67 -15.83
CA GLY A 564 31.61 20.42 -15.33
C GLY A 564 32.35 19.85 -14.11
N LEU A 565 33.65 20.12 -14.01
CA LEU A 565 34.45 19.78 -12.85
C LEU A 565 34.05 20.60 -11.62
N THR A 566 33.79 21.91 -11.79
CA THR A 566 33.37 22.80 -10.71
C THR A 566 32.02 22.39 -10.12
N GLU A 567 31.07 22.00 -10.95
CA GLU A 567 29.75 21.54 -10.48
C GLU A 567 29.85 20.22 -9.69
N ARG A 568 30.61 19.25 -10.19
CA ARG A 568 30.84 17.97 -9.50
C ARG A 568 31.57 18.14 -8.18
N LEU A 569 32.61 18.98 -8.15
CA LEU A 569 33.34 19.29 -6.92
C LEU A 569 32.40 19.90 -5.88
N ARG A 570 31.54 20.85 -6.28
CA ARG A 570 30.58 21.48 -5.37
C ARG A 570 29.51 20.50 -4.87
N GLN A 571 29.02 19.62 -5.74
CA GLN A 571 28.12 18.54 -5.31
C GLN A 571 28.78 17.65 -4.25
N TYR A 572 30.02 17.24 -4.50
CA TYR A 572 30.80 16.42 -3.60
C TYR A 572 31.01 17.10 -2.24
N GLU A 573 31.39 18.36 -2.22
CA GLU A 573 31.59 19.15 -0.99
C GLU A 573 30.30 19.30 -0.17
N ILE A 574 29.18 19.58 -0.83
CA ILE A 574 27.88 19.75 -0.16
C ILE A 574 27.42 18.45 0.46
N TYR A 575 27.51 17.34 -0.29
CA TYR A 575 27.14 16.03 0.24
C TYR A 575 28.01 15.59 1.40
N ARG A 576 29.32 15.78 1.32
CA ARG A 576 30.25 15.50 2.42
C ARG A 576 29.86 16.24 3.69
N ARG A 577 29.63 17.52 3.58
CA ARG A 577 29.26 18.38 4.72
C ARG A 577 27.90 17.93 5.28
N MET A 578 26.91 17.72 4.44
CA MET A 578 25.58 17.26 4.86
C MET A 578 25.65 15.93 5.65
N LEU A 579 26.43 14.98 5.18
CA LEU A 579 26.62 13.68 5.85
C LEU A 579 27.39 13.83 7.17
N ALA A 580 28.45 14.65 7.19
CA ALA A 580 29.25 14.94 8.39
C ALA A 580 28.38 15.60 9.47
N ASP A 581 27.58 16.59 9.09
CA ASP A 581 26.67 17.29 10.00
C ASP A 581 25.58 16.36 10.55
N TRP A 582 25.08 15.43 9.72
CA TRP A 582 24.06 14.48 10.14
C TRP A 582 24.57 13.49 11.19
N PHE A 583 25.75 12.91 10.94
CA PHE A 583 26.33 11.90 11.82
C PHE A 583 27.18 12.46 12.95
N LEU A 584 27.46 13.78 12.93
CA LEU A 584 28.43 14.45 13.84
C LEU A 584 29.80 13.76 13.80
N GLU A 585 30.24 13.37 12.60
CA GLU A 585 31.47 12.63 12.33
C GLU A 585 32.33 13.36 11.29
N PRO A 586 33.65 13.05 11.23
CA PRO A 586 34.51 13.57 10.16
C PRO A 586 33.96 13.19 8.77
N GLU A 587 34.09 14.10 7.80
CA GLU A 587 33.57 13.99 6.46
C GLU A 587 33.98 12.68 5.74
N GLU A 588 35.23 12.24 5.94
CA GLU A 588 35.77 11.01 5.33
C GLU A 588 35.05 9.74 5.82
N THR A 589 34.65 9.69 7.09
CA THR A 589 33.93 8.57 7.70
C THR A 589 32.46 8.61 7.32
N ALA A 590 31.88 9.81 7.32
CA ALA A 590 30.46 10.00 7.03
C ALA A 590 30.09 9.67 5.57
N MET A 591 31.01 9.91 4.63
CA MET A 591 30.79 9.61 3.21
C MET A 591 30.46 8.16 2.89
N CYS A 592 30.94 7.22 3.68
CA CYS A 592 30.65 5.79 3.47
C CYS A 592 29.25 5.38 3.95
N LYS A 593 28.48 6.30 4.54
CA LYS A 593 27.21 6.02 5.22
C LYS A 593 25.97 6.56 4.48
N VAL A 594 26.05 6.75 3.16
CA VAL A 594 24.95 7.34 2.36
C VAL A 594 23.66 6.52 2.51
N GLU A 595 23.71 5.19 2.39
CA GLU A 595 22.52 4.33 2.53
C GLU A 595 21.91 4.41 3.94
N LYS A 596 22.75 4.45 4.97
CA LYS A 596 22.31 4.62 6.35
C LYS A 596 21.63 5.99 6.54
N PHE A 597 22.26 7.05 6.03
CA PHE A 597 21.71 8.40 6.02
C PHE A 597 20.32 8.44 5.38
N GLU A 598 20.17 7.89 4.17
CA GLU A 598 18.91 7.86 3.49
C GLU A 598 17.81 7.11 4.27
N THR A 599 18.18 6.01 4.90
CA THR A 599 17.24 5.23 5.72
C THR A 599 16.77 6.03 6.93
N GLU A 600 17.68 6.69 7.63
CA GLU A 600 17.37 7.50 8.80
C GLU A 600 16.57 8.76 8.43
N VAL A 601 16.93 9.44 7.34
CA VAL A 601 16.21 10.63 6.84
C VAL A 601 14.80 10.26 6.41
N LYS A 602 14.61 9.17 5.66
CA LYS A 602 13.28 8.69 5.26
C LYS A 602 12.41 8.39 6.48
N LYS A 603 12.97 7.70 7.47
CA LYS A 603 12.28 7.40 8.73
C LYS A 603 11.90 8.67 9.47
N LYS A 604 12.84 9.60 9.66
CA LYS A 604 12.58 10.87 10.35
C LYS A 604 11.55 11.73 9.61
N PHE A 605 11.54 11.70 8.28
CA PHE A 605 10.55 12.41 7.46
C PHE A 605 9.12 11.88 7.68
N ILE A 606 8.97 10.57 7.87
CA ILE A 606 7.66 9.95 8.14
C ILE A 606 7.23 10.15 9.59
N ASP A 607 8.13 9.86 10.54
CA ASP A 607 7.79 9.76 11.96
C ASP A 607 7.80 11.12 12.67
N GLU A 608 8.64 12.06 12.21
CA GLU A 608 8.89 13.35 12.84
C GLU A 608 8.78 14.53 11.84
N PRO A 609 7.60 14.77 11.23
CA PRO A 609 7.43 15.76 10.15
C PRO A 609 7.81 17.19 10.57
N GLY A 610 7.69 17.54 11.85
CA GLY A 610 8.12 18.83 12.40
C GLY A 610 9.64 18.99 12.48
N GLN A 611 10.39 17.89 12.53
CA GLN A 611 11.86 17.88 12.60
C GLN A 611 12.53 17.66 11.24
N MET A 612 11.86 16.98 10.31
CA MET A 612 12.30 16.85 8.92
C MET A 612 11.22 17.43 8.02
N LYS A 613 11.30 18.74 7.77
CA LYS A 613 10.27 19.51 7.09
C LYS A 613 10.31 19.42 5.56
N LEU A 614 11.50 19.22 4.99
CA LEU A 614 11.69 19.28 3.54
C LEU A 614 12.66 18.21 3.04
N LEU A 615 12.22 17.38 2.08
CA LEU A 615 13.13 16.55 1.28
C LEU A 615 13.34 17.16 -0.11
N ILE A 616 14.60 17.30 -0.50
CA ILE A 616 15.00 17.77 -1.82
C ILE A 616 15.39 16.54 -2.64
N VAL A 617 14.66 16.29 -3.71
CA VAL A 617 14.81 15.09 -4.56
C VAL A 617 14.96 15.47 -6.04
N VAL A 618 15.41 14.54 -6.86
CA VAL A 618 15.47 14.71 -8.33
C VAL A 618 14.51 13.73 -9.01
N ASP A 619 14.73 12.43 -8.83
CA ASP A 619 13.90 11.34 -9.35
C ASP A 619 13.60 10.29 -8.27
N LYS A 620 14.49 10.16 -7.30
CA LYS A 620 14.36 9.24 -6.17
C LYS A 620 13.19 9.64 -5.28
N LEU A 621 12.49 8.66 -4.71
CA LEU A 621 11.31 8.83 -3.85
C LEU A 621 10.02 9.31 -4.56
N LEU A 622 10.07 9.70 -5.83
CA LEU A 622 8.85 10.05 -6.58
C LEU A 622 7.96 8.84 -6.88
N THR A 623 8.51 7.64 -6.73
CA THR A 623 7.78 6.37 -6.86
C THR A 623 8.14 5.44 -5.71
N GLY A 624 7.18 4.64 -5.24
CA GLY A 624 7.40 3.63 -4.20
C GLY A 624 7.52 4.16 -2.76
N PHE A 625 7.87 5.43 -2.56
CA PHE A 625 7.99 5.99 -1.22
C PHE A 625 6.61 6.33 -0.64
N ASP A 626 6.28 5.77 0.51
CA ASP A 626 5.04 6.01 1.22
C ASP A 626 5.29 6.87 2.46
N ALA A 627 4.84 8.12 2.39
CA ALA A 627 4.97 9.09 3.47
C ALA A 627 3.65 9.87 3.63
N PRO A 628 2.74 9.42 4.49
CA PRO A 628 1.46 10.09 4.74
C PRO A 628 1.61 11.52 5.25
N SER A 629 2.71 11.82 5.93
CA SER A 629 3.06 13.17 6.38
C SER A 629 3.39 14.16 5.26
N ALA A 630 3.75 13.68 4.05
CA ALA A 630 4.03 14.53 2.89
C ALA A 630 2.74 15.14 2.35
N THR A 631 2.53 16.42 2.59
CA THR A 631 1.29 17.14 2.23
C THR A 631 1.46 18.16 1.12
N TYR A 632 2.71 18.54 0.83
CA TYR A 632 3.03 19.51 -0.23
C TYR A 632 4.16 19.00 -1.12
N LEU A 633 4.00 19.23 -2.43
CA LEU A 633 5.00 18.88 -3.43
C LEU A 633 5.29 20.11 -4.29
N TYR A 634 6.52 20.59 -4.21
CA TYR A 634 7.04 21.65 -5.07
C TYR A 634 7.78 21.01 -6.24
N ILE A 635 7.45 21.40 -7.47
CA ILE A 635 8.05 20.83 -8.68
C ILE A 635 8.78 21.93 -9.42
N ASP A 636 10.11 21.92 -9.34
CA ASP A 636 11.01 22.78 -10.10
C ASP A 636 11.77 21.98 -11.17
N LYS A 637 11.03 21.17 -11.91
CA LYS A 637 11.52 20.30 -12.97
C LYS A 637 10.46 20.16 -14.05
N GLN A 638 10.88 20.13 -15.29
CA GLN A 638 9.96 19.78 -16.36
C GLN A 638 9.59 18.29 -16.27
N MET A 639 8.37 18.01 -15.91
CA MET A 639 7.82 16.66 -15.80
C MET A 639 6.61 16.50 -16.72
N ARG A 640 6.42 15.30 -17.26
CA ARG A 640 5.30 14.97 -18.14
C ARG A 640 4.75 13.58 -17.81
N ASP A 641 3.51 13.38 -18.20
CA ASP A 641 2.85 12.07 -18.25
C ASP A 641 2.94 11.28 -16.92
N HIS A 642 3.37 10.03 -17.00
CA HIS A 642 3.48 9.13 -15.86
C HIS A 642 4.37 9.66 -14.74
N GLY A 643 5.51 10.28 -15.09
CA GLY A 643 6.43 10.82 -14.09
C GLY A 643 5.80 11.92 -13.24
N LEU A 644 5.07 12.83 -13.88
CA LEU A 644 4.34 13.89 -13.19
C LEU A 644 3.22 13.30 -12.30
N PHE A 645 2.40 12.39 -12.85
CA PHE A 645 1.32 11.78 -12.10
C PHE A 645 1.84 11.00 -10.88
N GLN A 646 2.92 10.24 -11.03
CA GLN A 646 3.54 9.51 -9.92
C GLN A 646 4.08 10.43 -8.83
N ALA A 647 4.69 11.57 -9.19
CA ALA A 647 5.16 12.56 -8.24
C ALA A 647 3.99 13.19 -7.47
N ILE A 648 2.93 13.62 -8.16
CA ILE A 648 1.76 14.26 -7.55
C ILE A 648 1.08 13.31 -6.56
N CYS A 649 0.97 12.03 -6.89
CA CYS A 649 0.37 11.03 -6.02
C CYS A 649 1.19 10.73 -4.74
N ARG A 650 2.30 11.43 -4.48
CA ARG A 650 3.01 11.32 -3.18
C ARG A 650 2.29 12.08 -2.06
N VAL A 651 1.58 13.15 -2.39
CA VAL A 651 0.94 14.04 -1.42
C VAL A 651 -0.58 13.87 -1.31
N ASN A 652 -1.14 12.83 -1.92
CA ASN A 652 -2.57 12.53 -1.87
C ASN A 652 -2.96 11.44 -0.86
N ARG A 653 -2.06 11.13 0.07
CA ARG A 653 -2.27 10.06 1.06
C ARG A 653 -3.15 10.54 2.21
N LEU A 654 -3.98 9.63 2.73
CA LEU A 654 -4.66 9.84 4.00
C LEU A 654 -3.65 9.65 5.14
N ASP A 655 -3.60 10.60 6.04
CA ASP A 655 -2.80 10.55 7.26
C ASP A 655 -3.37 9.56 8.25
#